data_7928a23bcb10e2d13b56eb7133ea4e71
#
_entry.id   7928a23bcb10e2d13b56eb7133ea4e71
#
_cell.length_a   1.000
_cell.length_b   1.000
_cell.length_c   1.000
_cell.angle_alpha   90.00
_cell.angle_beta   90.00
_cell.angle_gamma   90.00
#
_symmetry.space_group_name_H-M   'P 1'
#
loop_
_entity.id
_entity.type
_entity.pdbx_description
1 polymer ?
#
loop_
_entity_poly.entity_id
_entity_poly.type
_entity_poly.pdbx_seq_one_letter_code
_entity_poly.pdbx_strand_id
1 'polypeptide(L)'
;MEALTLVMLIFAAILASSIIDQVVPRVSSPLIQIGLGLLIALFASSQIRVTLDPELFLVLFIAPLLYEEAKSADKAALWHHKRPVLSLAIGLVVATTLAIGFAVHAVIPSIGLAAAFALGAALGPTDAVAVTSLSKQVNIPDRQGSILKGELLLNDASGIVSFQFAIAAAVTGSFSLLNATGNFFVEFLGGIAVGALLAYIGKFLVNKARSLGVENTTFHVLFEILIPLLVYSIADAVHVSGIIAVVVAGLINVISPHAIGPSISRMNIVSSSVWRVLTFALNGFVFVLLGTQLPQAMVHTWDDVTFSNFTLIGYVAALTLLLYVVRFAWVCASDWLYTRRRGKKHSEKFKLDLRKSLITTLAGAKGTITLSILFTIPYFMDGARFPQRDLIIFLGCGVIVCTLLVATFIVPLIAPKKVSESEEAAREREAELKIDILRSVVEELTARQTPDTRRATRNVVSSYNDRIERIKEQHGFDEDEDEAYSDLRIRAIGWERECVKKLAERDDIDSEIALKYLKRLKHIEELRKHSSGRWSIQNIYLVLRTFLRRAKGVALRYVSHMSSSPITAADQAAEMRKIQQKAGECVIGRLKDMLADSDCNVPSEYVSKLLIEYQRTVAMLAAELAAPSATVIMRASDKAEDVKRLGYLLELEQIQSRYEEGELTRGEAKRMRDNTNLMLMDVEDSV
;
A
#
# COMPACT_ATOMS: atom_id res chain seq x y z
N MET A 1 15.71 -17.78 31.62
CA MET A 1 14.36 -17.35 31.99
C MET A 1 14.19 -15.84 31.80
N GLU A 2 15.08 -15.02 32.35
CA GLU A 2 15.00 -13.54 32.28
C GLU A 2 14.98 -12.98 30.86
N ALA A 3 15.86 -13.47 29.96
CA ALA A 3 15.88 -13.03 28.58
C ALA A 3 14.58 -13.38 27.81
N LEU A 4 13.98 -14.54 28.07
CA LEU A 4 12.71 -14.94 27.46
C LEU A 4 11.58 -14.03 27.93
N THR A 5 11.53 -13.73 29.22
CA THR A 5 10.51 -12.84 29.81
C THR A 5 10.60 -11.44 29.21
N LEU A 6 11.81 -10.90 29.03
CA LEU A 6 12.01 -9.61 28.39
C LEU A 6 11.55 -9.62 26.92
N VAL A 7 11.91 -10.64 26.16
CA VAL A 7 11.48 -10.77 24.76
C VAL A 7 9.97 -10.82 24.69
N MET A 8 9.30 -11.57 25.57
CA MET A 8 7.83 -11.61 25.63
C MET A 8 7.22 -10.25 25.99
N LEU A 9 7.82 -9.51 26.95
CA LEU A 9 7.38 -8.17 27.31
C LEU A 9 7.55 -7.17 26.15
N ILE A 10 8.66 -7.26 25.41
CA ILE A 10 8.87 -6.43 24.22
C ILE A 10 7.82 -6.72 23.16
N PHE A 11 7.55 -8.01 22.86
CA PHE A 11 6.48 -8.36 21.91
C PHE A 11 5.10 -7.89 22.37
N ALA A 12 4.79 -8.01 23.64
CA ALA A 12 3.55 -7.50 24.21
C ALA A 12 3.45 -5.96 24.07
N ALA A 13 4.56 -5.24 24.30
CA ALA A 13 4.63 -3.80 24.09
C ALA A 13 4.46 -3.42 22.60
N ILE A 14 5.06 -4.17 21.67
CA ILE A 14 4.88 -3.95 20.23
C ILE A 14 3.40 -4.15 19.82
N LEU A 15 2.75 -5.21 20.32
CA LEU A 15 1.32 -5.43 20.10
C LEU A 15 0.46 -4.30 20.68
N ALA A 16 0.75 -3.90 21.92
CA ALA A 16 0.06 -2.78 22.56
C ALA A 16 0.28 -1.47 21.77
N SER A 17 1.49 -1.21 21.28
CA SER A 17 1.77 -0.03 20.46
C SER A 17 0.96 -0.01 19.17
N SER A 18 0.73 -1.17 18.53
CA SER A 18 -0.09 -1.28 17.33
C SER A 18 -1.56 -0.91 17.59
N ILE A 19 -2.08 -1.26 18.76
CA ILE A 19 -3.44 -0.88 19.17
C ILE A 19 -3.50 0.61 19.48
N ILE A 20 -2.53 1.13 20.23
CA ILE A 20 -2.48 2.56 20.61
C ILE A 20 -2.34 3.45 19.39
N ASP A 21 -1.52 3.07 18.40
CA ASP A 21 -1.33 3.81 17.15
C ASP A 21 -2.64 3.99 16.36
N GLN A 22 -3.54 2.99 16.40
CA GLN A 22 -4.87 3.06 15.79
C GLN A 22 -5.85 3.95 16.58
N VAL A 23 -5.75 3.96 17.91
CA VAL A 23 -6.64 4.75 18.78
C VAL A 23 -6.20 6.20 18.88
N VAL A 24 -4.88 6.46 18.85
CA VAL A 24 -4.28 7.79 19.02
C VAL A 24 -3.36 8.11 17.82
N PRO A 25 -3.92 8.35 16.64
CA PRO A 25 -3.11 8.53 15.41
C PRO A 25 -2.26 9.80 15.38
N ARG A 26 -2.38 10.65 16.42
CA ARG A 26 -1.57 11.89 16.53
C ARG A 26 -0.18 11.67 17.11
N VAL A 27 0.06 10.55 17.76
CA VAL A 27 1.36 10.23 18.36
C VAL A 27 2.06 9.22 17.45
N SER A 28 3.33 9.47 17.12
CA SER A 28 4.09 8.56 16.26
C SER A 28 4.34 7.23 16.97
N SER A 29 4.23 6.11 16.24
CA SER A 29 4.49 4.75 16.76
C SER A 29 5.83 4.63 17.51
N PRO A 30 6.96 5.24 17.05
CA PRO A 30 8.22 5.25 17.80
C PRO A 30 8.10 5.81 19.22
N LEU A 31 7.40 6.93 19.40
CA LEU A 31 7.22 7.51 20.75
C LEU A 31 6.39 6.63 21.67
N ILE A 32 5.35 5.99 21.14
CA ILE A 32 4.53 5.02 21.90
C ILE A 32 5.40 3.86 22.36
N GLN A 33 6.22 3.31 21.46
CA GLN A 33 7.10 2.18 21.74
C GLN A 33 8.19 2.53 22.75
N ILE A 34 8.82 3.72 22.66
CA ILE A 34 9.76 4.23 23.66
C ILE A 34 9.07 4.37 25.03
N GLY A 35 7.85 4.95 25.05
CA GLY A 35 7.07 5.10 26.27
C GLY A 35 6.75 3.77 26.94
N LEU A 36 6.33 2.76 26.17
CA LEU A 36 6.08 1.41 26.67
C LEU A 36 7.36 0.74 27.17
N GLY A 37 8.48 0.91 26.48
CA GLY A 37 9.77 0.44 26.93
C GLY A 37 10.22 1.07 28.26
N LEU A 38 9.97 2.39 28.42
CA LEU A 38 10.21 3.10 29.68
C LEU A 38 9.35 2.55 30.81
N LEU A 39 8.07 2.27 30.55
CA LEU A 39 7.19 1.62 31.53
C LEU A 39 7.72 0.23 31.93
N ILE A 40 8.15 -0.59 30.98
CA ILE A 40 8.77 -1.88 31.28
C ILE A 40 9.99 -1.69 32.20
N ALA A 41 10.86 -0.72 31.91
CA ALA A 41 12.05 -0.46 32.73
C ALA A 41 11.68 -0.01 34.16
N LEU A 42 10.63 0.81 34.33
CA LEU A 42 10.19 1.29 35.62
C LEU A 42 9.57 0.17 36.49
N PHE A 43 8.82 -0.75 35.88
CA PHE A 43 8.15 -1.83 36.60
C PHE A 43 9.02 -3.08 36.77
N ALA A 44 9.95 -3.34 35.83
CA ALA A 44 10.80 -4.53 35.84
C ALA A 44 12.27 -4.25 36.26
N SER A 45 12.56 -3.08 36.79
CA SER A 45 13.90 -2.47 36.93
C SER A 45 14.91 -3.22 37.84
N SER A 46 14.51 -4.23 38.58
CA SER A 46 15.44 -4.91 39.50
C SER A 46 16.09 -6.18 38.94
N GLN A 47 15.64 -6.72 37.82
CA GLN A 47 16.05 -8.06 37.38
C GLN A 47 16.53 -8.19 35.94
N ILE A 48 16.41 -7.16 35.07
CA ILE A 48 16.68 -7.34 33.66
C ILE A 48 17.88 -6.48 33.20
N ARG A 49 19.09 -7.01 33.33
CA ARG A 49 20.28 -6.44 32.66
C ARG A 49 20.49 -7.16 31.32
N VAL A 50 20.12 -6.51 30.21
CA VAL A 50 20.38 -7.04 28.88
C VAL A 50 21.68 -6.45 28.35
N THR A 51 22.72 -7.26 28.31
CA THR A 51 23.91 -6.97 27.52
C THR A 51 23.64 -7.50 26.12
N LEU A 52 23.29 -6.63 25.18
CA LEU A 52 23.17 -6.99 23.77
C LEU A 52 24.57 -7.07 23.18
N ASP A 53 24.84 -8.15 22.50
CA ASP A 53 25.98 -8.26 21.63
C ASP A 53 25.80 -7.30 20.44
N PRO A 54 26.69 -6.30 20.25
CA PRO A 54 26.55 -5.32 19.17
C PRO A 54 26.52 -5.94 17.78
N GLU A 55 27.28 -7.00 17.54
CA GLU A 55 27.38 -7.67 16.24
C GLU A 55 26.08 -8.40 15.92
N LEU A 56 25.56 -9.19 16.88
CA LEU A 56 24.26 -9.85 16.73
C LEU A 56 23.14 -8.85 16.51
N PHE A 57 23.20 -7.69 17.16
CA PHE A 57 22.19 -6.66 16.99
C PHE A 57 22.21 -6.07 15.56
N LEU A 58 23.41 -5.79 15.02
CA LEU A 58 23.56 -5.31 13.64
C LEU A 58 23.06 -6.33 12.62
N VAL A 59 23.44 -7.60 12.77
CA VAL A 59 23.04 -8.66 11.86
C VAL A 59 21.53 -8.91 11.90
N LEU A 60 20.96 -9.03 13.11
CA LEU A 60 19.59 -9.53 13.26
C LEU A 60 18.52 -8.44 13.05
N PHE A 61 18.84 -7.19 13.39
CA PHE A 61 17.87 -6.09 13.33
C PHE A 61 18.18 -5.09 12.22
N ILE A 62 19.42 -4.64 12.11
CA ILE A 62 19.77 -3.54 11.20
C ILE A 62 19.91 -4.01 9.76
N ALA A 63 20.57 -5.15 9.53
CA ALA A 63 20.75 -5.65 8.18
C ALA A 63 19.43 -5.91 7.45
N PRO A 64 18.40 -6.61 8.04
CA PRO A 64 17.11 -6.75 7.41
C PRO A 64 16.38 -5.43 7.16
N LEU A 65 16.44 -4.47 8.10
CA LEU A 65 15.81 -3.17 7.95
C LEU A 65 16.39 -2.39 6.77
N LEU A 66 17.73 -2.28 6.70
CA LEU A 66 18.41 -1.60 5.60
C LEU A 66 18.19 -2.28 4.24
N TYR A 67 18.13 -3.62 4.24
CA TYR A 67 17.83 -4.38 3.03
C TYR A 67 16.43 -4.04 2.48
N GLU A 68 15.41 -4.03 3.34
CA GLU A 68 14.03 -3.73 2.91
C GLU A 68 13.88 -2.27 2.48
N GLU A 69 14.53 -1.32 3.17
CA GLU A 69 14.56 0.08 2.76
C GLU A 69 15.21 0.24 1.38
N ALA A 70 16.36 -0.41 1.15
CA ALA A 70 17.05 -0.38 -0.13
C ALA A 70 16.25 -1.05 -1.25
N LYS A 71 15.58 -2.16 -0.95
CA LYS A 71 14.74 -2.90 -1.89
C LYS A 71 13.50 -2.10 -2.29
N SER A 72 12.85 -1.44 -1.34
CA SER A 72 11.62 -0.67 -1.55
C SER A 72 11.85 0.72 -2.17
N ALA A 73 13.12 1.16 -2.26
CA ALA A 73 13.48 2.47 -2.77
C ALA A 73 13.12 2.66 -4.25
N ASP A 74 12.55 3.82 -4.59
CA ASP A 74 12.30 4.23 -5.98
C ASP A 74 13.60 4.64 -6.67
N LYS A 75 14.17 3.70 -7.42
CA LYS A 75 15.46 3.89 -8.13
C LYS A 75 15.39 4.96 -9.21
N ALA A 76 14.24 5.15 -9.85
CA ALA A 76 14.07 6.17 -10.89
C ALA A 76 14.10 7.56 -10.26
N ALA A 77 13.38 7.74 -9.14
CA ALA A 77 13.41 8.99 -8.37
C ALA A 77 14.79 9.28 -7.78
N LEU A 78 15.47 8.26 -7.23
CA LEU A 78 16.86 8.36 -6.75
C LEU A 78 17.81 8.84 -7.84
N TRP A 79 17.73 8.24 -9.04
CA TRP A 79 18.59 8.60 -10.17
C TRP A 79 18.28 10.00 -10.70
N HIS A 80 17.00 10.39 -10.71
CA HIS A 80 16.58 11.73 -11.15
C HIS A 80 17.06 12.82 -10.19
N HIS A 81 17.01 12.56 -8.89
CA HIS A 81 17.43 13.51 -7.82
C HIS A 81 18.79 13.19 -7.22
N LYS A 82 19.67 12.43 -7.89
CA LYS A 82 20.95 11.95 -7.37
C LYS A 82 21.84 13.02 -6.74
N ARG A 83 21.89 14.24 -7.29
CA ARG A 83 22.76 15.32 -6.76
C ARG A 83 22.28 15.83 -5.40
N PRO A 84 21.03 16.28 -5.22
CA PRO A 84 20.54 16.68 -3.90
C PRO A 84 20.53 15.53 -2.90
N VAL A 85 20.19 14.31 -3.33
CA VAL A 85 20.21 13.12 -2.47
C VAL A 85 21.61 12.81 -1.97
N LEU A 86 22.63 12.73 -2.82
CA LEU A 86 24.02 12.52 -2.40
C LEU A 86 24.56 13.66 -1.53
N SER A 87 24.18 14.91 -1.81
CA SER A 87 24.57 16.05 -0.99
C SER A 87 24.03 15.96 0.43
N LEU A 88 22.77 15.55 0.60
CA LEU A 88 22.15 15.37 1.91
C LEU A 88 22.64 14.09 2.59
N ALA A 89 22.77 13.01 1.87
CA ALA A 89 23.14 11.71 2.43
C ALA A 89 24.62 11.62 2.87
N ILE A 90 25.52 12.29 2.17
CA ILE A 90 26.96 12.25 2.50
C ILE A 90 27.41 13.59 3.05
N GLY A 91 27.14 14.68 2.34
CA GLY A 91 27.65 16.01 2.70
C GLY A 91 27.09 16.50 4.04
N LEU A 92 25.78 16.34 4.26
CA LEU A 92 25.15 16.72 5.53
C LEU A 92 25.63 15.84 6.68
N VAL A 93 25.81 14.53 6.47
CA VAL A 93 26.32 13.61 7.50
C VAL A 93 27.73 14.01 7.93
N VAL A 94 28.62 14.28 6.98
CA VAL A 94 29.99 14.76 7.28
C VAL A 94 29.96 16.12 8.00
N ALA A 95 29.17 17.07 7.53
CA ALA A 95 29.00 18.37 8.17
C ALA A 95 28.49 18.25 9.62
N THR A 96 27.50 17.37 9.83
CA THR A 96 26.93 17.09 11.16
C THR A 96 28.00 16.45 12.07
N THR A 97 28.72 15.45 11.57
CA THR A 97 29.80 14.78 12.29
C THR A 97 30.86 15.78 12.76
N LEU A 98 31.29 16.65 11.87
CA LEU A 98 32.31 17.67 12.21
C LEU A 98 31.75 18.72 13.19
N ALA A 99 30.58 19.27 12.91
CA ALA A 99 29.98 20.31 13.75
C ALA A 99 29.70 19.82 15.17
N ILE A 100 29.07 18.67 15.32
CA ILE A 100 28.75 18.08 16.62
C ILE A 100 30.03 17.60 17.31
N GLY A 101 30.95 16.94 16.59
CA GLY A 101 32.20 16.45 17.16
C GLY A 101 33.03 17.57 17.77
N PHE A 102 33.26 18.66 17.04
CA PHE A 102 33.98 19.81 17.58
C PHE A 102 33.25 20.51 18.73
N ALA A 103 31.91 20.66 18.62
CA ALA A 103 31.10 21.29 19.65
C ALA A 103 31.11 20.47 20.96
N VAL A 104 30.94 19.14 20.87
CA VAL A 104 30.94 18.25 22.03
C VAL A 104 32.30 18.26 22.70
N HIS A 105 33.42 18.15 21.96
CA HIS A 105 34.74 18.16 22.51
C HIS A 105 35.08 19.51 23.16
N ALA A 106 34.64 20.63 22.58
CA ALA A 106 34.86 21.96 23.16
C ALA A 106 34.07 22.21 24.45
N VAL A 107 32.82 21.68 24.53
CA VAL A 107 31.92 21.89 25.67
C VAL A 107 32.13 20.84 26.76
N ILE A 108 32.49 19.61 26.38
CA ILE A 108 32.72 18.48 27.28
C ILE A 108 34.11 17.90 26.99
N PRO A 109 35.17 18.51 27.50
CA PRO A 109 36.55 18.08 27.22
C PRO A 109 36.89 16.66 27.70
N SER A 110 36.07 16.10 28.62
CA SER A 110 36.19 14.71 29.08
C SER A 110 35.87 13.69 27.99
N ILE A 111 35.11 14.09 26.94
CA ILE A 111 34.87 13.28 25.75
C ILE A 111 36.00 13.53 24.74
N GLY A 112 36.79 12.51 24.46
CA GLY A 112 37.84 12.59 23.45
C GLY A 112 37.31 12.97 22.07
N LEU A 113 38.10 13.68 21.27
CA LEU A 113 37.65 14.21 19.96
C LEU A 113 37.13 13.11 19.04
N ALA A 114 37.77 11.95 18.99
CA ALA A 114 37.31 10.83 18.15
C ALA A 114 35.94 10.27 18.62
N ALA A 115 35.76 10.16 19.95
CA ALA A 115 34.47 9.74 20.51
C ALA A 115 33.37 10.78 20.30
N ALA A 116 33.73 12.08 20.31
CA ALA A 116 32.81 13.17 19.97
C ALA A 116 32.38 13.13 18.48
N PHE A 117 33.31 12.81 17.57
CA PHE A 117 32.99 12.56 16.16
C PHE A 117 32.11 11.32 15.98
N ALA A 118 32.33 10.26 16.79
CA ALA A 118 31.45 9.10 16.75
C ALA A 118 30.01 9.47 17.13
N LEU A 119 29.81 10.28 18.18
CA LEU A 119 28.47 10.78 18.51
C LEU A 119 27.87 11.62 17.35
N GLY A 120 28.67 12.52 16.75
CA GLY A 120 28.23 13.33 15.61
C GLY A 120 27.82 12.49 14.39
N ALA A 121 28.61 11.45 14.11
CA ALA A 121 28.29 10.51 13.01
C ALA A 121 27.04 9.68 13.30
N ALA A 122 26.88 9.19 14.53
CA ALA A 122 25.66 8.47 14.94
C ALA A 122 24.38 9.34 14.85
N LEU A 123 24.51 10.65 15.06
CA LEU A 123 23.41 11.61 14.91
C LEU A 123 23.20 12.08 13.45
N GLY A 124 24.00 11.61 12.49
CA GLY A 124 23.84 11.87 11.06
C GLY A 124 22.56 11.27 10.48
N PRO A 125 22.33 9.95 10.61
CA PRO A 125 21.16 9.25 10.08
C PRO A 125 19.82 9.85 10.49
N THR A 126 18.80 9.68 9.66
CA THR A 126 17.43 10.12 9.90
C THR A 126 16.48 8.92 9.90
N ASP A 127 15.45 8.94 10.75
CA ASP A 127 14.52 7.81 10.91
C ASP A 127 13.45 7.78 9.83
N ALA A 128 13.43 6.73 9.02
CA ALA A 128 12.45 6.51 7.96
C ALA A 128 11.04 6.31 8.51
N VAL A 129 10.88 5.66 9.67
CA VAL A 129 9.57 5.39 10.29
C VAL A 129 8.93 6.68 10.78
N ALA A 130 9.70 7.53 11.45
CA ALA A 130 9.24 8.82 11.92
C ALA A 130 8.83 9.73 10.73
N VAL A 131 9.65 9.79 9.67
CA VAL A 131 9.36 10.58 8.46
C VAL A 131 8.12 10.05 7.74
N THR A 132 7.97 8.74 7.62
CA THR A 132 6.79 8.12 6.98
C THR A 132 5.52 8.36 7.79
N SER A 133 5.59 8.25 9.11
CA SER A 133 4.47 8.56 10.01
C SER A 133 4.05 10.03 9.89
N LEU A 134 5.02 10.94 9.85
CA LEU A 134 4.78 12.36 9.65
C LEU A 134 4.17 12.67 8.28
N SER A 135 4.60 12.01 7.21
CA SER A 135 4.09 12.22 5.85
C SER A 135 2.62 11.81 5.68
N LYS A 136 2.08 11.00 6.59
CA LYS A 136 0.65 10.68 6.64
C LYS A 136 -0.19 11.84 7.19
N GLN A 137 0.39 12.69 8.05
CA GLN A 137 -0.30 13.78 8.75
C GLN A 137 -0.13 15.13 8.07
N VAL A 138 0.96 15.31 7.34
CA VAL A 138 1.41 16.58 6.77
C VAL A 138 1.60 16.47 5.27
N ASN A 139 1.16 17.48 4.53
CA ASN A 139 1.40 17.54 3.08
C ASN A 139 2.87 17.97 2.82
N ILE A 140 3.73 16.98 2.51
CA ILE A 140 5.09 17.22 2.06
C ILE A 140 5.05 17.26 0.53
N PRO A 141 5.48 18.37 -0.12
CA PRO A 141 5.50 18.45 -1.58
C PRO A 141 6.30 17.29 -2.22
N ASP A 142 5.84 16.76 -3.34
CA ASP A 142 6.37 15.54 -3.97
C ASP A 142 7.88 15.54 -4.18
N ARG A 143 8.43 16.69 -4.59
CA ARG A 143 9.88 16.83 -4.76
C ARG A 143 10.65 16.65 -3.44
N GLN A 144 10.20 17.31 -2.37
CA GLN A 144 10.82 17.19 -1.06
C GLN A 144 10.64 15.79 -0.49
N GLY A 145 9.46 15.20 -0.69
CA GLY A 145 9.18 13.80 -0.30
C GLY A 145 10.11 12.81 -1.00
N SER A 146 10.37 12.98 -2.30
CA SER A 146 11.28 12.13 -3.06
C SER A 146 12.75 12.32 -2.64
N ILE A 147 13.17 13.55 -2.35
CA ILE A 147 14.53 13.85 -1.86
C ILE A 147 14.73 13.28 -0.45
N LEU A 148 13.75 13.47 0.45
CA LEU A 148 13.78 12.89 1.80
C LEU A 148 13.87 11.37 1.77
N LYS A 149 13.04 10.69 0.97
CA LYS A 149 13.12 9.24 0.81
C LYS A 149 14.48 8.76 0.27
N GLY A 150 15.08 9.53 -0.63
CA GLY A 150 16.41 9.24 -1.14
C GLY A 150 17.52 9.50 -0.12
N GLU A 151 17.39 10.55 0.68
CA GLU A 151 18.29 10.85 1.80
C GLU A 151 18.28 9.70 2.80
N LEU A 152 17.09 9.27 3.26
CA LEU A 152 16.91 8.20 4.25
C LEU A 152 17.65 6.93 3.91
N LEU A 153 17.71 6.55 2.64
CA LEU A 153 18.37 5.33 2.21
C LEU A 153 19.91 5.37 2.31
N LEU A 154 20.49 6.52 1.99
CA LEU A 154 21.96 6.63 1.84
C LEU A 154 22.65 7.26 3.06
N ASN A 155 21.93 8.08 3.83
CA ASN A 155 22.52 8.73 5.02
C ASN A 155 22.82 7.74 6.13
N ASP A 156 22.04 6.66 6.23
CA ASP A 156 22.24 5.60 7.21
C ASP A 156 23.57 4.90 6.99
N ALA A 157 23.82 4.47 5.75
CA ALA A 157 25.10 3.86 5.39
C ALA A 157 26.29 4.82 5.63
N SER A 158 26.15 6.10 5.25
CA SER A 158 27.23 7.08 5.45
C SER A 158 27.47 7.42 6.92
N GLY A 159 26.41 7.46 7.73
CA GLY A 159 26.49 7.67 9.18
C GLY A 159 27.20 6.53 9.90
N ILE A 160 26.80 5.28 9.58
CA ILE A 160 27.41 4.08 10.19
C ILE A 160 28.89 3.99 9.85
N VAL A 161 29.25 4.19 8.59
CA VAL A 161 30.64 4.17 8.17
C VAL A 161 31.45 5.28 8.86
N SER A 162 30.94 6.52 8.89
CA SER A 162 31.61 7.63 9.59
C SER A 162 31.79 7.32 11.10
N PHE A 163 30.80 6.67 11.71
CA PHE A 163 30.87 6.24 13.10
C PHE A 163 31.93 5.16 13.33
N GLN A 164 31.97 4.11 12.51
CA GLN A 164 32.98 3.05 12.61
C GLN A 164 34.41 3.62 12.54
N PHE A 165 34.61 4.60 11.65
CA PHE A 165 35.89 5.33 11.58
C PHE A 165 36.22 6.07 12.86
N ALA A 166 35.26 6.82 13.37
CA ALA A 166 35.47 7.61 14.57
C ALA A 166 35.73 6.70 15.79
N ILE A 167 35.03 5.57 15.90
CA ILE A 167 35.28 4.58 16.97
C ILE A 167 36.61 3.89 16.79
N ALA A 168 37.00 3.48 15.58
CA ALA A 168 38.29 2.89 15.31
C ALA A 168 39.41 3.87 15.71
N ALA A 169 39.30 5.15 15.38
CA ALA A 169 40.24 6.19 15.81
C ALA A 169 40.24 6.41 17.33
N ALA A 170 39.08 6.28 17.98
CA ALA A 170 39.00 6.37 19.45
C ALA A 170 39.68 5.19 20.12
N VAL A 171 39.52 3.97 19.60
CA VAL A 171 40.12 2.75 20.15
C VAL A 171 41.62 2.65 19.90
N THR A 172 42.08 3.02 18.70
CA THR A 172 43.53 2.89 18.35
C THR A 172 44.42 4.04 18.86
N GLY A 173 43.81 5.13 19.34
CA GLY A 173 44.51 6.31 19.83
C GLY A 173 45.38 7.05 18.79
N SER A 174 45.45 6.54 17.55
CA SER A 174 46.26 7.11 16.48
C SER A 174 45.37 7.41 15.25
N PHE A 175 45.19 8.68 14.96
CA PHE A 175 44.51 9.13 13.76
C PHE A 175 45.50 9.34 12.61
N SER A 176 45.80 8.29 11.83
CA SER A 176 46.47 8.45 10.56
C SER A 176 45.42 8.65 9.45
N LEU A 177 45.25 9.89 9.02
CA LEU A 177 44.25 10.26 7.98
C LEU A 177 44.45 9.43 6.68
N LEU A 178 45.71 9.13 6.34
CA LEU A 178 46.00 8.39 5.09
C LEU A 178 45.61 6.91 5.19
N ASN A 179 45.98 6.24 6.30
CA ASN A 179 45.61 4.82 6.50
C ASN A 179 44.13 4.64 6.77
N ALA A 180 43.53 5.54 7.54
CA ALA A 180 42.10 5.55 7.78
C ALA A 180 41.32 5.74 6.46
N THR A 181 41.74 6.68 5.60
CA THR A 181 41.10 6.90 4.30
C THR A 181 41.29 5.69 3.37
N GLY A 182 42.48 5.07 3.37
CA GLY A 182 42.77 3.87 2.57
C GLY A 182 41.88 2.70 2.97
N ASN A 183 41.81 2.36 4.25
CA ASN A 183 40.96 1.29 4.76
C ASN A 183 39.46 1.55 4.49
N PHE A 184 39.05 2.81 4.63
CA PHE A 184 37.68 3.20 4.26
C PHE A 184 37.34 2.83 2.83
N PHE A 185 38.13 3.24 1.88
CA PHE A 185 37.84 2.92 0.49
C PHE A 185 37.82 1.41 0.24
N VAL A 186 38.71 0.66 0.92
CA VAL A 186 38.70 -0.81 0.81
C VAL A 186 37.44 -1.41 1.40
N GLU A 187 37.04 -1.01 2.60
CA GLU A 187 35.82 -1.50 3.24
C GLU A 187 34.55 -1.06 2.47
N PHE A 188 34.52 0.20 2.02
CA PHE A 188 33.39 0.77 1.29
C PHE A 188 33.23 0.14 -0.10
N LEU A 189 34.29 0.17 -0.92
CA LEU A 189 34.27 -0.38 -2.27
C LEU A 189 34.19 -1.92 -2.26
N GLY A 190 34.87 -2.54 -1.28
CA GLY A 190 34.76 -3.97 -1.05
C GLY A 190 33.33 -4.40 -0.68
N GLY A 191 32.68 -3.64 0.21
CA GLY A 191 31.27 -3.84 0.56
C GLY A 191 30.35 -3.74 -0.67
N ILE A 192 30.55 -2.73 -1.53
CA ILE A 192 29.81 -2.61 -2.78
C ILE A 192 30.04 -3.84 -3.69
N ALA A 193 31.29 -4.24 -3.86
CA ALA A 193 31.62 -5.36 -4.75
C ALA A 193 31.07 -6.69 -4.24
N VAL A 194 31.23 -6.98 -2.95
CA VAL A 194 30.72 -8.20 -2.31
C VAL A 194 29.20 -8.21 -2.29
N GLY A 195 28.57 -7.10 -1.94
CA GLY A 195 27.10 -6.97 -1.95
C GLY A 195 26.51 -7.17 -3.34
N ALA A 196 27.12 -6.57 -4.37
CA ALA A 196 26.72 -6.76 -5.75
C ALA A 196 26.89 -8.23 -6.20
N LEU A 197 28.04 -8.83 -5.93
CA LEU A 197 28.34 -10.21 -6.27
C LEU A 197 27.30 -11.17 -5.64
N LEU A 198 27.08 -11.04 -4.33
CA LEU A 198 26.13 -11.89 -3.60
C LEU A 198 24.67 -11.69 -4.06
N ALA A 199 24.29 -10.46 -4.40
CA ALA A 199 22.98 -10.19 -4.97
C ALA A 199 22.81 -10.87 -6.35
N TYR A 200 23.80 -10.83 -7.21
CA TYR A 200 23.76 -11.55 -8.50
C TYR A 200 23.73 -13.07 -8.34
N ILE A 201 24.50 -13.60 -7.37
CA ILE A 201 24.45 -15.03 -7.01
C ILE A 201 23.05 -15.40 -6.50
N GLY A 202 22.49 -14.63 -5.58
CA GLY A 202 21.14 -14.83 -5.07
C GLY A 202 20.09 -14.83 -6.19
N LYS A 203 20.16 -13.86 -7.10
CA LYS A 203 19.29 -13.79 -8.28
C LYS A 203 19.45 -15.00 -9.19
N PHE A 204 20.68 -15.44 -9.43
CA PHE A 204 20.96 -16.64 -10.22
C PHE A 204 20.37 -17.90 -9.56
N LEU A 205 20.54 -18.06 -8.25
CA LEU A 205 19.99 -19.21 -7.49
C LEU A 205 18.47 -19.23 -7.55
N VAL A 206 17.81 -18.10 -7.34
CA VAL A 206 16.34 -17.99 -7.44
C VAL A 206 15.85 -18.34 -8.84
N ASN A 207 16.49 -17.80 -9.88
CA ASN A 207 16.12 -18.10 -11.26
C ASN A 207 16.35 -19.59 -11.61
N LYS A 208 17.43 -20.17 -11.08
CA LYS A 208 17.71 -21.61 -11.27
C LYS A 208 16.70 -22.48 -10.53
N ALA A 209 16.33 -22.13 -9.30
CA ALA A 209 15.29 -22.83 -8.55
C ALA A 209 13.95 -22.81 -9.30
N ARG A 210 13.55 -21.65 -9.85
CA ARG A 210 12.36 -21.53 -10.70
C ARG A 210 12.44 -22.41 -11.95
N SER A 211 13.59 -22.43 -12.63
CA SER A 211 13.75 -23.28 -13.81
C SER A 211 13.68 -24.80 -13.50
N LEU A 212 13.83 -25.17 -12.23
CA LEU A 212 13.66 -26.54 -11.72
C LEU A 212 12.25 -26.83 -11.19
N GLY A 213 11.31 -25.88 -11.37
CA GLY A 213 9.92 -26.02 -10.90
C GLY A 213 9.70 -25.75 -9.41
N VAL A 214 10.68 -25.15 -8.71
CA VAL A 214 10.52 -24.75 -7.31
C VAL A 214 9.87 -23.37 -7.26
N GLU A 215 8.54 -23.33 -7.37
CA GLU A 215 7.73 -22.09 -7.35
C GLU A 215 7.03 -21.85 -6.00
N ASN A 216 7.49 -22.49 -4.93
CA ASN A 216 6.89 -22.32 -3.61
C ASN A 216 7.14 -20.92 -3.05
N THR A 217 6.05 -20.17 -2.82
CA THR A 217 6.08 -18.81 -2.25
C THR A 217 6.81 -18.77 -0.90
N THR A 218 6.64 -19.77 -0.05
CA THR A 218 7.29 -19.86 1.27
C THR A 218 8.81 -19.91 1.13
N PHE A 219 9.33 -20.71 0.18
CA PHE A 219 10.76 -20.78 -0.10
C PHE A 219 11.33 -19.42 -0.50
N HIS A 220 10.67 -18.72 -1.41
CA HIS A 220 11.12 -17.41 -1.88
C HIS A 220 11.14 -16.36 -0.78
N VAL A 221 10.10 -16.31 0.07
CA VAL A 221 10.01 -15.34 1.17
C VAL A 221 11.06 -15.63 2.25
N LEU A 222 11.24 -16.91 2.62
CA LEU A 222 12.28 -17.29 3.59
C LEU A 222 13.69 -17.00 3.06
N PHE A 223 13.94 -17.29 1.78
CA PHE A 223 15.21 -16.98 1.13
C PHE A 223 15.47 -15.47 1.14
N GLU A 224 14.45 -14.67 0.87
CA GLU A 224 14.55 -13.20 0.88
C GLU A 224 14.86 -12.63 2.27
N ILE A 225 14.29 -13.20 3.34
CA ILE A 225 14.60 -12.82 4.73
C ILE A 225 16.05 -13.24 5.10
N LEU A 226 16.51 -14.36 4.57
CA LEU A 226 17.86 -14.88 4.85
C LEU A 226 18.95 -14.09 4.14
N ILE A 227 18.67 -13.52 2.96
CA ILE A 227 19.66 -12.78 2.16
C ILE A 227 20.42 -11.70 2.96
N PRO A 228 19.77 -10.73 3.64
CA PRO A 228 20.48 -9.70 4.37
C PRO A 228 21.39 -10.25 5.46
N LEU A 229 20.99 -11.31 6.15
CA LEU A 229 21.79 -11.97 7.18
C LEU A 229 23.05 -12.60 6.57
N LEU A 230 22.91 -13.34 5.47
CA LEU A 230 24.03 -13.97 4.77
C LEU A 230 24.97 -12.94 4.15
N VAL A 231 24.43 -11.90 3.51
CA VAL A 231 25.23 -10.86 2.88
C VAL A 231 26.06 -10.11 3.92
N TYR A 232 25.45 -9.75 5.05
CA TYR A 232 26.17 -9.12 6.16
C TYR A 232 27.29 -10.00 6.68
N SER A 233 26.98 -11.25 7.07
CA SER A 233 27.93 -12.17 7.67
C SER A 233 29.10 -12.54 6.74
N ILE A 234 28.82 -12.70 5.44
CA ILE A 234 29.87 -12.98 4.45
C ILE A 234 30.76 -11.76 4.24
N ALA A 235 30.20 -10.56 4.15
CA ALA A 235 30.97 -9.33 3.98
C ALA A 235 31.85 -9.07 5.18
N ASP A 236 31.33 -9.26 6.39
CA ASP A 236 32.08 -9.13 7.65
C ASP A 236 33.25 -10.14 7.73
N ALA A 237 32.99 -11.41 7.35
CA ALA A 237 34.01 -12.45 7.30
C ALA A 237 35.17 -12.16 6.32
N VAL A 238 34.92 -11.33 5.29
CA VAL A 238 35.94 -10.87 4.31
C VAL A 238 36.52 -9.50 4.71
N HIS A 239 36.21 -9.01 5.91
CA HIS A 239 36.65 -7.72 6.44
C HIS A 239 36.29 -6.53 5.56
N VAL A 240 35.05 -6.53 4.99
CA VAL A 240 34.46 -5.38 4.30
C VAL A 240 33.14 -4.98 4.95
N SER A 241 32.65 -3.78 4.67
CA SER A 241 31.43 -3.27 5.31
C SER A 241 30.20 -4.13 4.98
N GLY A 242 29.72 -4.92 5.97
CA GLY A 242 28.50 -5.71 5.87
C GLY A 242 27.26 -4.87 5.60
N ILE A 243 27.21 -3.67 6.19
CA ILE A 243 26.09 -2.73 6.03
C ILE A 243 25.96 -2.25 4.59
N ILE A 244 27.09 -1.82 3.99
CA ILE A 244 27.11 -1.38 2.58
C ILE A 244 26.76 -2.54 1.66
N ALA A 245 27.30 -3.73 1.93
CA ALA A 245 27.00 -4.92 1.16
C ALA A 245 25.50 -5.24 1.15
N VAL A 246 24.83 -5.15 2.31
CA VAL A 246 23.38 -5.35 2.46
C VAL A 246 22.56 -4.31 1.70
N VAL A 247 22.91 -3.03 1.81
CA VAL A 247 22.23 -1.94 1.08
C VAL A 247 22.35 -2.15 -0.43
N VAL A 248 23.55 -2.47 -0.92
CA VAL A 248 23.78 -2.74 -2.35
C VAL A 248 23.02 -3.98 -2.81
N ALA A 249 22.98 -5.04 -2.00
CA ALA A 249 22.20 -6.23 -2.29
C ALA A 249 20.71 -5.92 -2.38
N GLY A 250 20.15 -5.12 -1.48
CA GLY A 250 18.78 -4.64 -1.52
C GLY A 250 18.47 -3.80 -2.76
N LEU A 251 19.37 -2.90 -3.14
CA LEU A 251 19.26 -2.10 -4.36
C LEU A 251 19.26 -2.96 -5.65
N ILE A 252 20.06 -4.02 -5.69
CA ILE A 252 20.19 -4.88 -6.88
C ILE A 252 19.06 -5.94 -6.95
N ASN A 253 18.66 -6.48 -5.81
CA ASN A 253 17.75 -7.61 -5.70
C ASN A 253 16.28 -7.25 -5.97
N VAL A 254 16.02 -6.33 -6.86
CA VAL A 254 14.67 -6.16 -7.38
C VAL A 254 14.41 -7.33 -8.32
N ILE A 255 13.52 -8.20 -7.91
CA ILE A 255 12.88 -9.20 -8.77
C ILE A 255 12.48 -8.50 -10.06
N SER A 256 12.98 -9.01 -11.19
CA SER A 256 12.87 -8.36 -12.50
C SER A 256 11.46 -7.85 -12.75
N PRO A 257 11.25 -6.56 -12.98
CA PRO A 257 9.92 -6.01 -13.26
C PRO A 257 9.30 -6.50 -14.57
N HIS A 258 10.04 -7.29 -15.36
CA HIS A 258 9.64 -7.81 -16.66
C HIS A 258 9.03 -9.22 -16.63
N ALA A 259 9.03 -9.89 -15.48
CA ALA A 259 8.33 -11.17 -15.36
C ALA A 259 6.88 -10.89 -14.94
N ILE A 260 5.99 -10.80 -15.92
CA ILE A 260 4.55 -10.67 -15.70
C ILE A 260 3.99 -12.09 -15.66
N GLY A 261 3.48 -12.51 -14.49
CA GLY A 261 2.84 -13.79 -14.31
C GLY A 261 2.08 -13.85 -12.98
N PRO A 262 1.01 -14.63 -12.91
CA PRO A 262 0.18 -14.73 -11.72
C PRO A 262 0.96 -15.20 -10.49
N SER A 263 1.82 -16.21 -10.60
CA SER A 263 2.68 -16.73 -9.51
C SER A 263 3.60 -15.67 -8.91
N ILE A 264 4.10 -14.74 -9.75
CA ILE A 264 4.99 -13.65 -9.31
C ILE A 264 4.21 -12.58 -8.53
N SER A 265 2.99 -12.26 -8.96
CA SER A 265 2.12 -11.31 -8.27
C SER A 265 1.76 -11.80 -6.86
N ARG A 266 1.39 -13.08 -6.72
CA ARG A 266 1.13 -13.70 -5.41
C ARG A 266 2.37 -13.65 -4.51
N MET A 267 3.53 -14.00 -5.04
CA MET A 267 4.79 -13.96 -4.31
C MET A 267 5.11 -12.54 -3.83
N ASN A 268 4.94 -11.52 -4.67
CA ASN A 268 5.17 -10.13 -4.32
C ASN A 268 4.23 -9.63 -3.22
N ILE A 269 2.95 -10.02 -3.25
CA ILE A 269 1.97 -9.65 -2.23
C ILE A 269 2.30 -10.31 -0.90
N VAL A 270 2.60 -11.62 -0.91
CA VAL A 270 2.98 -12.35 0.32
C VAL A 270 4.28 -11.79 0.88
N SER A 271 5.32 -11.61 0.05
CA SER A 271 6.60 -11.02 0.47
C SER A 271 6.39 -9.63 1.08
N SER A 272 5.66 -8.73 0.40
CA SER A 272 5.41 -7.38 0.93
C SER A 272 4.62 -7.38 2.24
N SER A 273 3.71 -8.33 2.42
CA SER A 273 2.94 -8.49 3.67
C SER A 273 3.81 -8.98 4.82
N VAL A 274 4.66 -9.97 4.57
CA VAL A 274 5.62 -10.49 5.55
C VAL A 274 6.63 -9.41 5.94
N TRP A 275 7.21 -8.71 4.96
CA TRP A 275 8.16 -7.63 5.23
C TRP A 275 7.53 -6.48 6.02
N ARG A 276 6.27 -6.12 5.76
CA ARG A 276 5.57 -5.10 6.53
C ARG A 276 5.46 -5.46 8.01
N VAL A 277 5.10 -6.71 8.32
CA VAL A 277 5.03 -7.20 9.70
C VAL A 277 6.41 -7.28 10.32
N LEU A 278 7.39 -7.82 9.61
CA LEU A 278 8.76 -7.97 10.08
C LEU A 278 9.41 -6.60 10.38
N THR A 279 9.31 -5.65 9.46
CA THR A 279 9.84 -4.28 9.64
C THR A 279 9.19 -3.58 10.82
N PHE A 280 7.86 -3.72 10.98
CA PHE A 280 7.17 -3.16 12.14
C PHE A 280 7.65 -3.79 13.46
N ALA A 281 7.84 -5.11 13.49
CA ALA A 281 8.32 -5.82 14.67
C ALA A 281 9.78 -5.47 15.00
N LEU A 282 10.67 -5.43 13.99
CA LEU A 282 12.08 -5.07 14.17
C LEU A 282 12.25 -3.63 14.67
N ASN A 283 11.58 -2.67 14.03
CA ASN A 283 11.60 -1.27 14.48
C ASN A 283 11.02 -1.14 15.89
N GLY A 284 9.88 -1.82 16.15
CA GLY A 284 9.25 -1.82 17.46
C GLY A 284 10.17 -2.39 18.54
N PHE A 285 10.87 -3.48 18.24
CA PHE A 285 11.84 -4.07 19.15
C PHE A 285 12.94 -3.06 19.51
N VAL A 286 13.51 -2.38 18.52
CA VAL A 286 14.58 -1.40 18.72
C VAL A 286 14.09 -0.21 19.54
N PHE A 287 12.90 0.35 19.27
CA PHE A 287 12.37 1.49 20.03
C PHE A 287 11.90 1.12 21.45
N VAL A 288 11.32 -0.04 21.65
CA VAL A 288 10.99 -0.53 23.02
C VAL A 288 12.28 -0.76 23.79
N LEU A 289 13.30 -1.33 23.16
CA LEU A 289 14.61 -1.51 23.78
C LEU A 289 15.24 -0.18 24.14
N LEU A 290 15.15 0.85 23.29
CA LEU A 290 15.57 2.22 23.64
C LEU A 290 14.90 2.67 24.94
N GLY A 291 13.58 2.50 25.01
CA GLY A 291 12.82 2.86 26.21
C GLY A 291 13.29 2.13 27.47
N THR A 292 13.66 0.86 27.34
CA THR A 292 14.16 0.07 28.48
C THR A 292 15.59 0.45 28.90
N GLN A 293 16.43 0.85 27.95
CA GLN A 293 17.85 1.23 28.22
C GLN A 293 18.00 2.69 28.67
N LEU A 294 17.04 3.55 28.33
CA LEU A 294 17.08 4.98 28.66
C LEU A 294 17.27 5.23 30.17
N PRO A 295 16.49 4.61 31.10
CA PRO A 295 16.69 4.81 32.52
C PRO A 295 18.05 4.34 33.02
N GLN A 296 18.59 3.25 32.48
CA GLN A 296 19.90 2.73 32.89
C GLN A 296 21.02 3.70 32.48
N ALA A 297 20.99 4.21 31.26
CA ALA A 297 21.94 5.23 30.83
C ALA A 297 21.78 6.55 31.61
N MET A 298 20.54 6.88 32.00
CA MET A 298 20.25 8.06 32.82
C MET A 298 20.78 7.93 34.24
N VAL A 299 20.51 6.81 34.94
CA VAL A 299 20.88 6.63 36.35
C VAL A 299 22.40 6.81 36.54
N HIS A 300 23.23 6.13 35.74
CA HIS A 300 24.67 6.26 35.85
C HIS A 300 25.16 7.67 35.58
N THR A 301 24.57 8.38 34.63
CA THR A 301 24.96 9.76 34.29
C THR A 301 24.32 10.79 35.21
N TRP A 302 23.15 10.50 35.74
CA TRP A 302 22.40 11.39 36.64
C TRP A 302 22.95 11.41 38.06
N ASP A 303 23.46 10.26 38.52
CA ASP A 303 24.07 10.10 39.84
C ASP A 303 25.56 10.50 39.86
N ASP A 304 26.16 10.82 38.68
CA ASP A 304 27.52 11.28 38.59
C ASP A 304 27.61 12.72 39.10
N VAL A 305 28.36 12.87 40.22
CA VAL A 305 28.54 14.15 40.92
C VAL A 305 29.31 15.20 40.07
N THR A 306 29.93 14.76 38.98
CA THR A 306 30.73 15.62 38.09
C THR A 306 29.87 16.58 37.26
N PHE A 307 28.60 16.24 36.96
CA PHE A 307 27.72 17.06 36.12
C PHE A 307 26.40 17.36 36.81
N SER A 308 25.98 18.64 36.80
CA SER A 308 24.62 18.99 37.22
C SER A 308 23.60 18.47 36.23
N ASN A 309 22.49 17.91 36.70
CA ASN A 309 21.40 17.38 35.87
C ASN A 309 20.81 18.44 34.89
N PHE A 310 20.76 19.71 35.33
CA PHE A 310 20.38 20.82 34.44
C PHE A 310 21.36 21.06 33.32
N THR A 311 22.65 20.86 33.57
CA THR A 311 23.72 20.97 32.56
C THR A 311 23.61 19.86 31.51
N LEU A 312 23.29 18.63 31.93
CA LEU A 312 23.06 17.50 31.02
C LEU A 312 21.87 17.73 30.09
N ILE A 313 20.75 18.22 30.63
CA ILE A 313 19.58 18.60 29.82
C ILE A 313 19.93 19.77 28.88
N GLY A 314 20.73 20.73 29.36
CA GLY A 314 21.26 21.83 28.55
C GLY A 314 22.10 21.37 27.36
N TYR A 315 22.95 20.35 27.59
CA TYR A 315 23.78 19.75 26.52
C TYR A 315 22.88 19.06 25.46
N VAL A 316 21.89 18.28 25.86
CA VAL A 316 20.95 17.65 24.94
C VAL A 316 20.21 18.70 24.11
N ALA A 317 19.71 19.76 24.75
CA ALA A 317 19.01 20.84 24.06
C ALA A 317 19.93 21.58 23.08
N ALA A 318 21.16 21.92 23.50
CA ALA A 318 22.15 22.58 22.65
C ALA A 318 22.56 21.73 21.45
N LEU A 319 22.79 20.42 21.65
CA LEU A 319 23.10 19.49 20.56
C LEU A 319 21.95 19.33 19.59
N THR A 320 20.72 19.24 20.10
CA THR A 320 19.51 19.19 19.25
C THR A 320 19.36 20.46 18.41
N LEU A 321 19.56 21.61 19.03
CA LEU A 321 19.53 22.90 18.33
C LEU A 321 20.62 22.99 17.26
N LEU A 322 21.87 22.64 17.61
CA LEU A 322 22.99 22.63 16.68
C LEU A 322 22.74 21.71 15.48
N LEU A 323 22.20 20.53 15.74
CA LEU A 323 21.80 19.57 14.70
C LEU A 323 20.81 20.20 13.71
N TYR A 324 19.78 20.84 14.22
CA TYR A 324 18.78 21.51 13.38
C TYR A 324 19.36 22.74 12.64
N VAL A 325 20.24 23.51 13.26
CA VAL A 325 20.91 24.65 12.61
C VAL A 325 21.77 24.17 11.44
N VAL A 326 22.60 23.14 11.65
CA VAL A 326 23.46 22.57 10.60
C VAL A 326 22.60 22.03 9.45
N ARG A 327 21.54 21.28 9.76
CA ARG A 327 20.63 20.73 8.76
C ARG A 327 19.87 21.84 7.99
N PHE A 328 19.37 22.85 8.68
CA PHE A 328 18.68 23.97 8.06
C PHE A 328 19.60 24.75 7.10
N ALA A 329 20.81 25.07 7.56
CA ALA A 329 21.81 25.74 6.73
C ALA A 329 22.15 24.92 5.48
N TRP A 330 22.29 23.60 5.64
CA TRP A 330 22.59 22.70 4.52
C TRP A 330 21.44 22.59 3.51
N VAL A 331 20.20 22.45 3.99
CA VAL A 331 19.01 22.40 3.15
C VAL A 331 18.86 23.72 2.37
N CYS A 332 19.00 24.85 3.04
CA CYS A 332 18.96 26.17 2.39
C CYS A 332 20.07 26.35 1.34
N ALA A 333 21.29 25.92 1.66
CA ALA A 333 22.42 25.98 0.73
C ALA A 333 22.19 25.07 -0.49
N SER A 334 21.67 23.85 -0.28
CA SER A 334 21.33 22.92 -1.35
C SER A 334 20.25 23.46 -2.29
N ASP A 335 19.19 24.03 -1.74
CA ASP A 335 18.11 24.64 -2.51
C ASP A 335 18.59 25.88 -3.27
N TRP A 336 19.43 26.70 -2.65
CA TRP A 336 20.04 27.86 -3.32
C TRP A 336 20.95 27.48 -4.49
N LEU A 337 21.84 26.46 -4.30
CA LEU A 337 22.72 25.95 -5.35
C LEU A 337 21.94 25.33 -6.52
N TYR A 338 20.89 24.58 -6.22
CA TYR A 338 20.03 23.97 -7.22
C TYR A 338 19.33 25.02 -8.07
N THR A 339 18.79 26.05 -7.45
CA THR A 339 18.05 27.12 -8.12
C THR A 339 18.96 28.00 -8.96
N ARG A 340 20.16 28.34 -8.43
CA ARG A 340 21.16 29.10 -9.18
C ARG A 340 21.61 28.40 -10.48
N ARG A 341 21.62 27.06 -10.48
CA ARG A 341 21.97 26.28 -11.71
C ARG A 341 20.81 26.20 -12.70
N ARG A 342 19.57 26.23 -12.24
CA ARG A 342 18.37 26.17 -13.09
C ARG A 342 17.90 27.55 -13.58
N GLY A 343 18.16 28.60 -12.83
CA GLY A 343 17.72 29.99 -13.12
C GLY A 343 18.37 30.64 -14.35
N LYS A 344 19.36 30.00 -15.00
CA LYS A 344 19.86 30.43 -16.31
C LYS A 344 18.90 30.13 -17.48
N LYS A 345 17.82 29.39 -17.26
CA LYS A 345 16.86 28.98 -18.31
C LYS A 345 15.43 29.54 -18.15
N HIS A 346 15.06 30.05 -16.97
CA HIS A 346 13.69 30.62 -16.75
C HIS A 346 13.76 31.82 -15.79
N SER A 347 13.24 32.96 -16.23
CA SER A 347 13.25 34.27 -15.57
C SER A 347 12.26 34.39 -14.39
N GLU A 348 12.05 33.37 -13.59
CA GLU A 348 11.24 33.48 -12.38
C GLU A 348 12.11 33.85 -11.18
N LYS A 349 11.75 34.96 -10.52
CA LYS A 349 12.37 35.44 -9.29
C LYS A 349 12.24 34.40 -8.19
N PHE A 350 13.37 33.76 -7.83
CA PHE A 350 13.46 32.81 -6.73
C PHE A 350 13.06 33.48 -5.40
N LYS A 351 12.02 32.95 -4.77
CA LYS A 351 11.75 33.15 -3.34
C LYS A 351 12.15 31.85 -2.61
N LEU A 352 13.18 31.96 -1.77
CA LEU A 352 13.53 30.87 -0.83
C LEU A 352 12.31 30.65 0.08
N ASP A 353 11.66 29.50 -0.06
CA ASP A 353 10.52 29.16 0.77
C ASP A 353 11.03 28.62 2.11
N LEU A 354 11.38 29.56 3.01
CA LEU A 354 11.91 29.25 4.34
C LEU A 354 11.03 28.29 5.12
N ARG A 355 9.71 28.34 4.89
CA ARG A 355 8.76 27.44 5.54
C ARG A 355 8.96 25.99 5.08
N LYS A 356 9.15 25.76 3.78
CA LYS A 356 9.43 24.40 3.24
C LYS A 356 10.76 23.88 3.73
N SER A 357 11.81 24.72 3.71
CA SER A 357 13.14 24.35 4.24
C SER A 357 13.08 24.02 5.73
N LEU A 358 12.28 24.75 6.51
CA LEU A 358 12.09 24.49 7.94
C LEU A 358 11.36 23.16 8.17
N ILE A 359 10.29 22.89 7.43
CA ILE A 359 9.55 21.62 7.52
C ILE A 359 10.49 20.43 7.19
N THR A 360 11.26 20.52 6.09
CA THR A 360 12.22 19.50 5.70
C THR A 360 13.30 19.28 6.76
N THR A 361 13.71 20.34 7.44
CA THR A 361 14.70 20.28 8.52
C THR A 361 14.15 19.58 9.75
N LEU A 362 12.99 20.02 10.25
CA LEU A 362 12.35 19.49 11.45
C LEU A 362 11.78 18.09 11.27
N ALA A 363 11.43 17.70 10.04
CA ALA A 363 11.01 16.35 9.70
C ALA A 363 12.11 15.29 9.84
N GLY A 364 13.37 15.71 9.89
CA GLY A 364 14.52 14.80 10.01
C GLY A 364 14.74 14.30 11.44
N ALA A 365 13.77 13.63 12.03
CA ALA A 365 13.92 12.98 13.33
C ALA A 365 15.01 11.90 13.32
N LYS A 366 15.62 11.67 14.47
CA LYS A 366 16.60 10.59 14.70
C LYS A 366 15.89 9.39 15.31
N GLY A 367 16.40 8.16 15.06
CA GLY A 367 15.66 6.98 15.48
C GLY A 367 16.49 5.72 15.63
N THR A 368 15.96 4.62 15.08
CA THR A 368 16.47 3.25 15.27
C THR A 368 17.94 3.09 14.94
N ILE A 369 18.39 3.60 13.81
CA ILE A 369 19.78 3.42 13.37
C ILE A 369 20.76 4.22 14.22
N THR A 370 20.41 5.48 14.56
CA THR A 370 21.20 6.28 15.50
C THR A 370 21.43 5.55 16.82
N LEU A 371 20.36 4.99 17.38
CA LEU A 371 20.45 4.24 18.63
C LEU A 371 21.29 2.98 18.50
N SER A 372 21.02 2.22 17.45
CA SER A 372 21.71 0.97 17.17
C SER A 372 23.22 1.17 17.12
N ILE A 373 23.64 2.21 16.41
CA ILE A 373 25.04 2.57 16.30
C ILE A 373 25.65 2.96 17.67
N LEU A 374 24.92 3.74 18.48
CA LEU A 374 25.36 4.13 19.80
C LEU A 374 25.61 2.94 20.74
N PHE A 375 24.78 1.90 20.62
CA PHE A 375 24.96 0.68 21.42
C PHE A 375 26.14 -0.17 20.97
N THR A 376 26.67 0.02 19.75
CA THR A 376 27.90 -0.66 19.30
C THR A 376 29.18 -0.04 19.85
N ILE A 377 29.12 1.07 20.61
CA ILE A 377 30.28 1.61 21.32
C ILE A 377 30.82 0.52 22.26
N PRO A 378 32.09 0.12 22.16
CA PRO A 378 32.64 -0.95 22.97
C PRO A 378 32.60 -0.62 24.46
N TYR A 379 32.46 -1.62 25.31
CA TYR A 379 32.48 -1.45 26.76
C TYR A 379 33.87 -1.20 27.28
N PHE A 380 34.90 -1.83 26.65
CA PHE A 380 36.28 -1.79 27.06
C PHE A 380 37.20 -1.40 25.89
N MET A 381 38.26 -0.67 26.21
CA MET A 381 39.31 -0.26 25.30
C MET A 381 40.63 -0.52 26.04
N ASP A 382 41.52 -1.36 25.48
CA ASP A 382 42.82 -1.75 26.08
C ASP A 382 42.73 -2.20 27.57
N GLY A 383 41.64 -2.93 27.91
CA GLY A 383 41.39 -3.43 29.26
C GLY A 383 40.76 -2.42 30.26
N ALA A 384 40.61 -1.16 29.85
CA ALA A 384 39.90 -0.13 30.62
C ALA A 384 38.48 0.09 30.06
N ARG A 385 37.58 0.61 30.89
CA ARG A 385 36.22 1.02 30.39
C ARG A 385 36.38 2.15 29.37
N PHE A 386 35.56 2.10 28.30
CA PHE A 386 35.52 3.17 27.30
C PHE A 386 35.14 4.51 27.97
N PRO A 387 35.96 5.56 27.84
CA PRO A 387 35.71 6.81 28.54
C PRO A 387 34.38 7.44 28.16
N GLN A 388 33.60 7.81 29.18
CA GLN A 388 32.33 8.53 29.01
C GLN A 388 31.29 7.83 28.09
N ARG A 389 31.35 6.49 27.93
CA ARG A 389 30.43 5.72 27.10
C ARG A 389 28.96 6.02 27.46
N ASP A 390 28.64 5.97 28.76
CA ASP A 390 27.26 6.15 29.24
C ASP A 390 26.78 7.60 28.99
N LEU A 391 27.66 8.59 29.11
CA LEU A 391 27.34 9.98 28.79
C LEU A 391 27.07 10.16 27.27
N ILE A 392 27.86 9.53 26.41
CA ILE A 392 27.65 9.59 24.94
C ILE A 392 26.31 8.97 24.57
N ILE A 393 25.95 7.81 25.13
CA ILE A 393 24.66 7.15 24.93
C ILE A 393 23.54 8.04 25.46
N PHE A 394 23.68 8.61 26.66
CA PHE A 394 22.68 9.52 27.22
C PHE A 394 22.42 10.74 26.33
N LEU A 395 23.46 11.41 25.83
CA LEU A 395 23.34 12.55 24.93
C LEU A 395 22.65 12.16 23.63
N GLY A 396 23.05 11.04 23.04
CA GLY A 396 22.45 10.54 21.82
C GLY A 396 20.95 10.16 21.97
N CYS A 397 20.63 9.41 23.04
CA CYS A 397 19.24 9.07 23.37
C CYS A 397 18.37 10.32 23.64
N GLY A 398 18.92 11.31 24.35
CA GLY A 398 18.26 12.58 24.59
C GLY A 398 17.92 13.32 23.28
N VAL A 399 18.88 13.39 22.36
CA VAL A 399 18.67 14.01 21.03
C VAL A 399 17.62 13.24 20.22
N ILE A 400 17.63 11.89 20.25
CA ILE A 400 16.62 11.07 19.59
C ILE A 400 15.23 11.43 20.10
N VAL A 401 15.02 11.41 21.42
CA VAL A 401 13.73 11.75 22.03
C VAL A 401 13.30 13.18 21.68
N CYS A 402 14.19 14.16 21.81
CA CYS A 402 13.90 15.56 21.46
C CYS A 402 13.50 15.72 19.99
N THR A 403 14.22 15.07 19.06
CA THR A 403 13.91 15.19 17.63
C THR A 403 12.60 14.48 17.27
N LEU A 404 12.26 13.35 17.89
CA LEU A 404 10.97 12.69 17.72
C LEU A 404 9.81 13.52 18.28
N LEU A 405 10.00 14.15 19.45
CA LEU A 405 8.99 15.07 20.01
C LEU A 405 8.76 16.28 19.10
N VAL A 406 9.81 16.89 18.57
CA VAL A 406 9.72 17.99 17.61
C VAL A 406 9.01 17.56 16.35
N ALA A 407 9.35 16.43 15.78
CA ALA A 407 8.71 15.90 14.57
C ALA A 407 7.24 15.59 14.79
N THR A 408 6.88 15.02 15.94
CA THR A 408 5.50 14.61 16.24
C THR A 408 4.59 15.79 16.60
N PHE A 409 5.09 16.77 17.38
CA PHE A 409 4.23 17.85 17.89
C PHE A 409 4.44 19.21 17.22
N ILE A 410 5.66 19.56 16.84
CA ILE A 410 5.97 20.89 16.28
C ILE A 410 5.75 20.92 14.76
N VAL A 411 6.15 19.88 14.04
CA VAL A 411 6.01 19.89 12.57
C VAL A 411 4.56 19.97 12.12
N PRO A 412 3.58 19.25 12.71
CA PRO A 412 2.17 19.38 12.31
C PRO A 412 1.55 20.77 12.59
N LEU A 413 2.14 21.56 13.51
CA LEU A 413 1.71 22.94 13.77
C LEU A 413 2.18 23.92 12.69
N ILE A 414 3.37 23.68 12.12
CA ILE A 414 4.01 24.56 11.14
C ILE A 414 3.61 24.18 9.71
N ALA A 415 3.50 22.90 9.45
CA ALA A 415 3.22 22.39 8.11
C ALA A 415 1.73 22.53 7.74
N PRO A 416 1.42 22.72 6.45
CA PRO A 416 0.04 22.68 6.00
C PRO A 416 -0.53 21.28 6.30
N LYS A 417 -1.69 21.22 6.93
CA LYS A 417 -2.40 19.95 7.11
C LYS A 417 -2.63 19.33 5.73
N LYS A 418 -2.46 18.03 5.64
CA LYS A 418 -2.89 17.28 4.47
C LYS A 418 -4.41 17.46 4.40
N VAL A 419 -4.88 18.23 3.42
CA VAL A 419 -6.31 18.42 3.22
C VAL A 419 -6.83 17.05 2.82
N SER A 420 -7.73 16.48 3.61
CA SER A 420 -8.33 15.17 3.34
C SER A 420 -9.07 15.16 2.00
N GLU A 421 -9.52 16.31 1.52
CA GLU A 421 -10.13 16.48 0.20
C GLU A 421 -9.26 15.97 -0.96
N SER A 422 -7.92 16.08 -0.89
CA SER A 422 -7.07 15.58 -1.99
C SER A 422 -6.91 14.06 -2.00
N GLU A 423 -7.00 13.40 -0.85
CA GLU A 423 -6.98 11.93 -0.78
C GLU A 423 -8.36 11.33 -1.08
N GLU A 424 -9.43 11.98 -0.67
CA GLU A 424 -10.79 11.61 -1.06
C GLU A 424 -10.98 11.81 -2.57
N ALA A 425 -10.67 12.98 -3.12
CA ALA A 425 -10.74 13.21 -4.56
C ALA A 425 -9.82 12.26 -5.37
N ALA A 426 -8.64 11.91 -4.85
CA ALA A 426 -7.77 10.94 -5.50
C ALA A 426 -8.33 9.50 -5.43
N ARG A 427 -8.97 9.13 -4.31
CA ARG A 427 -9.66 7.84 -4.16
C ARG A 427 -10.91 7.76 -5.00
N GLU A 428 -11.69 8.83 -5.06
CA GLU A 428 -12.86 8.94 -5.95
C GLU A 428 -12.44 8.80 -7.41
N ARG A 429 -11.41 9.53 -7.84
CA ARG A 429 -10.86 9.40 -9.19
C ARG A 429 -10.33 7.99 -9.49
N GLU A 430 -9.60 7.35 -8.54
CA GLU A 430 -9.14 5.97 -8.70
C GLU A 430 -10.32 5.00 -8.81
N ALA A 431 -11.41 5.24 -8.04
CA ALA A 431 -12.63 4.47 -8.09
C ALA A 431 -13.38 4.67 -9.41
N GLU A 432 -13.52 5.89 -9.91
CA GLU A 432 -14.10 6.21 -11.23
C GLU A 432 -13.36 5.49 -12.36
N LEU A 433 -12.03 5.64 -12.42
CA LEU A 433 -11.20 4.97 -13.43
C LEU A 433 -11.35 3.45 -13.37
N LYS A 434 -11.45 2.88 -12.16
CA LYS A 434 -11.65 1.45 -11.98
C LYS A 434 -13.04 1.01 -12.46
N ILE A 435 -14.08 1.79 -12.23
CA ILE A 435 -15.41 1.56 -12.75
C ILE A 435 -15.39 1.59 -14.27
N ASP A 436 -14.73 2.58 -14.89
CA ASP A 436 -14.63 2.70 -16.35
C ASP A 436 -13.89 1.52 -17.00
N ILE A 437 -12.80 1.05 -16.37
CA ILE A 437 -12.10 -0.15 -16.83
C ILE A 437 -13.04 -1.36 -16.80
N LEU A 438 -13.78 -1.56 -15.70
CA LEU A 438 -14.70 -2.69 -15.57
C LEU A 438 -15.88 -2.59 -16.56
N ARG A 439 -16.38 -1.37 -16.85
CA ARG A 439 -17.38 -1.11 -17.88
C ARG A 439 -16.87 -1.51 -19.27
N SER A 440 -15.66 -1.08 -19.64
CA SER A 440 -15.04 -1.45 -20.93
C SER A 440 -14.91 -2.97 -21.08
N VAL A 441 -14.56 -3.69 -20.00
CA VAL A 441 -14.51 -5.17 -20.00
C VAL A 441 -15.90 -5.77 -20.23
N VAL A 442 -16.95 -5.23 -19.59
CA VAL A 442 -18.33 -5.70 -19.78
C VAL A 442 -18.79 -5.50 -21.22
N GLU A 443 -18.47 -4.36 -21.84
CA GLU A 443 -18.76 -4.08 -23.25
C GLU A 443 -18.09 -5.08 -24.18
N GLU A 444 -16.79 -5.27 -24.01
CA GLU A 444 -16.01 -6.17 -24.84
C GLU A 444 -16.42 -7.64 -24.69
N LEU A 445 -16.70 -8.12 -23.46
CA LEU A 445 -17.23 -9.45 -23.20
C LEU A 445 -18.60 -9.65 -23.85
N THR A 446 -19.43 -8.61 -23.84
CA THR A 446 -20.77 -8.66 -24.45
C THR A 446 -20.69 -8.64 -25.97
N ALA A 447 -19.77 -7.85 -26.54
CA ALA A 447 -19.51 -7.79 -28.00
C ALA A 447 -18.99 -9.13 -28.55
N ARG A 448 -18.10 -9.81 -27.81
CA ARG A 448 -17.53 -11.11 -28.20
C ARG A 448 -18.43 -12.32 -27.89
N GLN A 449 -19.64 -12.10 -27.41
CA GLN A 449 -20.58 -13.16 -27.06
C GLN A 449 -21.01 -14.00 -28.28
N THR A 450 -20.80 -15.32 -28.20
CA THR A 450 -21.30 -16.28 -29.17
C THR A 450 -22.54 -17.03 -28.63
N PRO A 451 -23.35 -17.67 -29.47
CA PRO A 451 -24.51 -18.48 -29.00
C PRO A 451 -24.10 -19.52 -27.94
N ASP A 452 -22.91 -20.12 -28.10
CA ASP A 452 -22.38 -21.16 -27.23
C ASP A 452 -21.86 -20.64 -25.89
N THR A 453 -21.31 -19.45 -25.83
CA THR A 453 -20.77 -18.81 -24.63
C THR A 453 -21.76 -17.94 -23.90
N ARG A 454 -22.97 -17.75 -24.45
CA ARG A 454 -23.98 -16.80 -23.97
C ARG A 454 -24.31 -16.92 -22.47
N ARG A 455 -24.41 -18.16 -21.96
CA ARG A 455 -24.71 -18.41 -20.55
C ARG A 455 -23.50 -18.09 -19.65
N ALA A 456 -22.32 -18.48 -20.08
CA ALA A 456 -21.06 -18.21 -19.39
C ALA A 456 -20.78 -16.70 -19.33
N THR A 457 -20.86 -16.01 -20.47
CA THR A 457 -20.65 -14.55 -20.56
C THR A 457 -21.62 -13.80 -19.64
N ARG A 458 -22.88 -14.20 -19.58
CA ARG A 458 -23.88 -13.58 -18.69
C ARG A 458 -23.49 -13.68 -17.21
N ASN A 459 -23.01 -14.84 -16.76
CA ASN A 459 -22.60 -15.04 -15.37
C ASN A 459 -21.37 -14.20 -15.03
N VAL A 460 -20.41 -14.12 -15.96
CA VAL A 460 -19.19 -13.31 -15.77
C VAL A 460 -19.52 -11.83 -15.76
N VAL A 461 -20.33 -11.33 -16.70
CA VAL A 461 -20.80 -9.94 -16.75
C VAL A 461 -21.56 -9.57 -15.48
N SER A 462 -22.42 -10.48 -14.95
CA SER A 462 -23.07 -10.25 -13.65
C SER A 462 -22.05 -10.05 -12.52
N SER A 463 -21.00 -10.86 -12.48
CA SER A 463 -19.93 -10.72 -11.47
C SER A 463 -19.17 -9.40 -11.60
N TYR A 464 -18.94 -8.91 -12.81
CA TYR A 464 -18.34 -7.58 -13.04
C TYR A 464 -19.26 -6.46 -12.60
N ASN A 465 -20.56 -6.55 -12.91
CA ASN A 465 -21.54 -5.56 -12.44
C ASN A 465 -21.65 -5.53 -10.90
N ASP A 466 -21.62 -6.69 -10.23
CA ASP A 466 -21.58 -6.77 -8.76
C ASP A 466 -20.29 -6.15 -8.17
N ARG A 467 -19.18 -6.20 -8.92
CA ARG A 467 -17.94 -5.51 -8.53
C ARG A 467 -18.06 -4.00 -8.67
N ILE A 468 -18.67 -3.52 -9.75
CA ILE A 468 -18.93 -2.09 -9.97
C ILE A 468 -19.86 -1.55 -8.89
N GLU A 469 -20.97 -2.22 -8.59
CA GLU A 469 -21.89 -1.81 -7.51
C GLU A 469 -21.20 -1.70 -6.16
N ARG A 470 -20.37 -2.68 -5.78
CA ARG A 470 -19.59 -2.60 -4.53
C ARG A 470 -18.63 -1.43 -4.48
N ILE A 471 -18.00 -1.04 -5.60
CA ILE A 471 -17.11 0.13 -5.64
C ILE A 471 -17.94 1.41 -5.47
N LYS A 472 -19.13 1.50 -6.07
CA LYS A 472 -20.03 2.66 -5.95
C LYS A 472 -20.55 2.83 -4.52
N GLU A 473 -21.02 1.74 -3.89
CA GLU A 473 -21.46 1.75 -2.49
C GLU A 473 -20.35 2.22 -1.53
N GLN A 474 -19.09 1.78 -1.76
CA GLN A 474 -17.95 2.17 -0.96
C GLN A 474 -17.57 3.64 -1.07
N HIS A 475 -17.87 4.28 -2.18
CA HIS A 475 -17.49 5.67 -2.48
C HIS A 475 -18.67 6.66 -2.57
N GLY A 476 -19.90 6.19 -2.32
CA GLY A 476 -21.09 7.07 -2.22
C GLY A 476 -21.58 7.64 -3.56
N PHE A 477 -21.34 6.95 -4.68
CA PHE A 477 -21.76 7.38 -6.04
C PHE A 477 -23.26 7.14 -6.37
N ASP A 478 -24.13 6.91 -5.38
CA ASP A 478 -25.42 6.26 -5.58
C ASP A 478 -26.62 7.18 -5.89
N GLU A 479 -26.55 8.52 -5.79
CA GLU A 479 -27.77 9.33 -5.81
C GLU A 479 -28.29 9.73 -7.21
N ASP A 480 -27.42 9.94 -8.21
CA ASP A 480 -27.84 10.38 -9.56
C ASP A 480 -28.04 9.22 -10.56
N GLU A 481 -27.58 8.05 -10.26
CA GLU A 481 -27.51 6.92 -11.20
C GLU A 481 -28.79 6.03 -11.18
N ASP A 482 -29.54 6.00 -10.10
CA ASP A 482 -30.83 5.27 -10.01
C ASP A 482 -31.87 5.84 -10.98
N GLU A 483 -31.78 7.14 -11.29
CA GLU A 483 -32.69 7.81 -12.24
C GLU A 483 -32.42 7.37 -13.69
N ALA A 484 -31.15 7.29 -14.10
CA ALA A 484 -30.72 6.87 -15.44
C ALA A 484 -31.11 5.38 -15.73
N TYR A 485 -30.94 4.49 -14.73
CA TYR A 485 -31.32 3.10 -14.86
C TYR A 485 -32.86 2.93 -14.91
N SER A 486 -33.56 3.72 -14.10
CA SER A 486 -35.06 3.76 -14.13
C SER A 486 -35.59 4.21 -15.48
N ASP A 487 -34.98 5.25 -16.06
CA ASP A 487 -35.32 5.76 -17.39
C ASP A 487 -35.07 4.72 -18.51
N LEU A 488 -33.92 4.04 -18.46
CA LEU A 488 -33.62 2.96 -19.41
C LEU A 488 -34.64 1.84 -19.33
N ARG A 489 -35.07 1.49 -18.13
CA ARG A 489 -36.09 0.45 -17.89
C ARG A 489 -37.48 0.84 -18.42
N ILE A 490 -37.85 2.11 -18.32
CA ILE A 490 -39.07 2.69 -18.89
C ILE A 490 -39.00 2.64 -20.43
N ARG A 491 -37.85 3.00 -21.04
CA ARG A 491 -37.61 2.89 -22.48
C ARG A 491 -37.73 1.44 -22.96
N ALA A 492 -37.16 0.49 -22.22
CA ALA A 492 -37.26 -0.94 -22.57
C ALA A 492 -38.70 -1.45 -22.58
N ILE A 493 -39.54 -1.04 -21.61
CA ILE A 493 -40.98 -1.34 -21.59
C ILE A 493 -41.67 -0.71 -22.81
N GLY A 494 -41.25 0.49 -23.22
CA GLY A 494 -41.73 1.14 -24.44
C GLY A 494 -41.43 0.33 -25.70
N TRP A 495 -40.22 -0.19 -25.83
CA TRP A 495 -39.79 -1.05 -26.94
C TRP A 495 -40.52 -2.39 -26.95
N GLU A 496 -40.73 -2.99 -25.78
CA GLU A 496 -41.50 -4.21 -25.61
C GLU A 496 -42.94 -4.02 -26.12
N ARG A 497 -43.58 -2.90 -25.76
CA ARG A 497 -44.92 -2.52 -26.23
C ARG A 497 -44.99 -2.30 -27.74
N GLU A 498 -43.98 -1.63 -28.33
CA GLU A 498 -43.90 -1.42 -29.78
C GLU A 498 -43.72 -2.74 -30.54
N CYS A 499 -42.92 -3.65 -30.01
CA CYS A 499 -42.71 -4.97 -30.59
C CYS A 499 -43.98 -5.80 -30.58
N VAL A 500 -44.71 -5.82 -29.45
CA VAL A 500 -45.98 -6.57 -29.34
C VAL A 500 -47.06 -6.00 -30.30
N LYS A 501 -47.10 -4.67 -30.48
CA LYS A 501 -48.00 -4.05 -31.47
C LYS A 501 -47.67 -4.52 -32.90
N LYS A 502 -46.39 -4.49 -33.29
CA LYS A 502 -45.95 -4.97 -34.62
C LYS A 502 -46.22 -6.45 -34.84
N LEU A 503 -46.11 -7.29 -33.80
CA LEU A 503 -46.45 -8.71 -33.87
C LEU A 503 -47.95 -8.93 -34.01
N ALA A 504 -48.77 -8.12 -33.35
CA ALA A 504 -50.23 -8.17 -33.47
C ALA A 504 -50.73 -7.71 -34.86
N GLU A 505 -50.08 -6.70 -35.47
CA GLU A 505 -50.37 -6.22 -36.82
C GLU A 505 -50.04 -7.23 -37.93
N ARG A 506 -49.13 -8.18 -37.66
CA ARG A 506 -48.68 -9.23 -38.59
C ARG A 506 -49.50 -10.54 -38.48
N ASP A 507 -50.50 -10.58 -37.62
CA ASP A 507 -51.26 -11.78 -37.31
C ASP A 507 -50.45 -12.97 -36.76
N ASP A 508 -49.26 -12.67 -36.25
CA ASP A 508 -48.33 -13.66 -35.68
C ASP A 508 -48.70 -14.11 -34.25
N ILE A 509 -49.70 -13.43 -33.64
CA ILE A 509 -50.18 -13.66 -32.27
C ILE A 509 -51.64 -13.30 -32.12
N ASP A 510 -52.33 -13.97 -31.15
CA ASP A 510 -53.70 -13.70 -30.83
C ASP A 510 -53.92 -12.27 -30.35
N SER A 511 -54.75 -11.49 -31.07
CA SER A 511 -55.01 -10.07 -30.83
C SER A 511 -55.66 -9.79 -29.47
N GLU A 512 -56.47 -10.72 -28.93
CA GLU A 512 -57.10 -10.55 -27.61
C GLU A 512 -56.09 -10.70 -26.49
N ILE A 513 -55.17 -11.66 -26.62
CA ILE A 513 -54.10 -11.92 -25.64
C ILE A 513 -53.05 -10.80 -25.72
N ALA A 514 -52.73 -10.32 -26.92
CA ALA A 514 -51.84 -9.18 -27.13
C ALA A 514 -52.38 -7.89 -26.45
N LEU A 515 -53.67 -7.61 -26.56
CA LEU A 515 -54.33 -6.50 -25.88
C LEU A 515 -54.28 -6.60 -24.35
N LYS A 516 -54.43 -7.78 -23.78
CA LYS A 516 -54.30 -8.03 -22.34
C LYS A 516 -52.86 -7.77 -21.88
N TYR A 517 -51.85 -8.17 -22.69
CA TYR A 517 -50.44 -7.93 -22.40
C TYR A 517 -50.07 -6.44 -22.49
N LEU A 518 -50.49 -5.74 -23.51
CA LEU A 518 -50.30 -4.30 -23.71
C LEU A 518 -50.91 -3.47 -22.56
N LYS A 519 -52.09 -3.82 -22.07
CA LYS A 519 -52.68 -3.20 -20.88
C LYS A 519 -51.85 -3.41 -19.63
N ARG A 520 -51.21 -4.59 -19.48
CA ARG A 520 -50.32 -4.90 -18.35
C ARG A 520 -49.04 -4.09 -18.43
N LEU A 521 -48.39 -3.98 -19.59
CA LEU A 521 -47.19 -3.18 -19.81
C LEU A 521 -47.45 -1.68 -19.53
N LYS A 522 -48.60 -1.15 -20.00
CA LYS A 522 -49.00 0.24 -19.74
C LYS A 522 -49.15 0.50 -18.23
N HIS A 523 -49.75 -0.42 -17.50
CA HIS A 523 -49.93 -0.30 -16.05
C HIS A 523 -48.56 -0.33 -15.30
N ILE A 524 -47.61 -1.15 -15.76
CA ILE A 524 -46.24 -1.20 -15.18
C ILE A 524 -45.49 0.10 -15.47
N GLU A 525 -45.61 0.67 -16.68
CA GLU A 525 -45.01 1.95 -17.05
C GLU A 525 -45.56 3.11 -16.21
N GLU A 526 -46.89 3.17 -16.00
CA GLU A 526 -47.53 4.20 -15.16
C GLU A 526 -47.08 4.10 -13.69
N LEU A 527 -46.98 2.89 -13.13
CA LEU A 527 -46.54 2.69 -11.76
C LEU A 527 -45.07 3.16 -11.55
N ARG A 528 -44.21 3.01 -12.55
CA ARG A 528 -42.82 3.43 -12.47
C ARG A 528 -42.56 4.92 -12.69
N LYS A 529 -43.34 5.58 -13.58
CA LYS A 529 -43.25 7.03 -13.76
C LYS A 529 -43.62 7.84 -12.50
N HIS A 530 -44.34 7.23 -11.55
CA HIS A 530 -44.74 7.89 -10.29
C HIS A 530 -43.87 7.53 -9.10
N SER A 531 -42.81 6.71 -9.27
CA SER A 531 -41.96 6.20 -8.18
C SER A 531 -40.57 6.81 -8.11
N SER A 532 -40.31 7.91 -8.80
CA SER A 532 -39.07 8.65 -8.63
C SER A 532 -39.05 9.37 -7.26
N GLY A 533 -38.43 8.75 -6.28
CA GLY A 533 -38.12 9.37 -5.01
C GLY A 533 -38.67 8.62 -3.78
N ARG A 534 -37.76 8.09 -2.97
CA ARG A 534 -37.90 7.52 -1.62
C ARG A 534 -38.80 6.28 -1.48
N TRP A 535 -38.21 5.26 -0.87
CA TRP A 535 -38.92 4.12 -0.28
C TRP A 535 -40.05 4.61 0.61
N SER A 536 -41.23 4.73 0.03
CA SER A 536 -42.46 5.09 0.73
C SER A 536 -43.13 3.83 1.21
N ILE A 537 -43.77 3.90 2.38
CA ILE A 537 -44.61 2.88 3.02
C ILE A 537 -45.64 2.28 2.00
N GLN A 538 -45.97 3.03 0.93
CA GLN A 538 -46.82 2.57 -0.16
C GLN A 538 -46.21 1.40 -0.97
N ASN A 539 -44.87 1.31 -1.11
CA ASN A 539 -44.20 0.21 -1.83
C ASN A 539 -44.30 -1.11 -1.03
N ILE A 540 -44.22 -1.03 0.31
CA ILE A 540 -44.39 -2.18 1.19
C ILE A 540 -45.85 -2.68 1.12
N TYR A 541 -46.83 -1.76 1.05
CA TYR A 541 -48.24 -2.10 0.90
C TYR A 541 -48.54 -2.74 -0.48
N LEU A 542 -47.89 -2.28 -1.55
CA LEU A 542 -48.01 -2.86 -2.90
C LEU A 542 -47.39 -4.26 -3.01
N VAL A 543 -46.22 -4.46 -2.41
CA VAL A 543 -45.58 -5.79 -2.33
C VAL A 543 -46.43 -6.74 -1.48
N LEU A 544 -46.93 -6.29 -0.34
CA LEU A 544 -47.83 -7.08 0.52
C LEU A 544 -49.14 -7.40 -0.20
N ARG A 545 -49.71 -6.45 -0.91
CA ARG A 545 -50.94 -6.62 -1.70
C ARG A 545 -50.75 -7.57 -2.88
N THR A 546 -49.60 -7.56 -3.55
CA THR A 546 -49.28 -8.52 -4.63
C THR A 546 -49.01 -9.91 -4.07
N PHE A 547 -48.40 -10.01 -2.88
CA PHE A 547 -48.23 -11.27 -2.17
C PHE A 547 -49.55 -11.85 -1.69
N LEU A 548 -50.44 -11.02 -1.13
CA LEU A 548 -51.78 -11.40 -0.73
C LEU A 548 -52.67 -11.76 -1.95
N ARG A 549 -52.52 -11.08 -3.09
CA ARG A 549 -53.20 -11.46 -4.33
C ARG A 549 -52.69 -12.79 -4.91
N ARG A 550 -51.36 -13.07 -4.81
CA ARG A 550 -50.80 -14.39 -5.16
C ARG A 550 -51.32 -15.49 -4.24
N ALA A 551 -51.33 -15.25 -2.92
CA ALA A 551 -51.89 -16.18 -1.95
C ALA A 551 -53.41 -16.40 -2.20
N LYS A 552 -54.15 -15.33 -2.48
CA LYS A 552 -55.61 -15.41 -2.87
C LYS A 552 -55.81 -16.09 -4.23
N GLY A 553 -54.89 -15.90 -5.17
CA GLY A 553 -54.87 -16.58 -6.49
C GLY A 553 -54.63 -18.09 -6.36
N VAL A 554 -53.76 -18.50 -5.44
CA VAL A 554 -53.52 -19.92 -5.13
C VAL A 554 -54.72 -20.53 -4.42
N ALA A 555 -55.33 -19.82 -3.48
CA ALA A 555 -56.57 -20.27 -2.82
C ALA A 555 -57.78 -20.33 -3.77
N LEU A 556 -57.93 -19.33 -4.68
CA LEU A 556 -58.98 -19.35 -5.72
C LEU A 556 -58.74 -20.41 -6.80
N ARG A 557 -57.49 -20.77 -7.12
CA ARG A 557 -57.18 -21.89 -8.01
C ARG A 557 -57.58 -23.22 -7.38
N TYR A 558 -57.54 -23.35 -6.08
CA TYR A 558 -58.04 -24.55 -5.38
C TYR A 558 -59.57 -24.66 -5.39
N VAL A 559 -60.28 -23.52 -5.47
CA VAL A 559 -61.74 -23.46 -5.51
C VAL A 559 -62.28 -23.46 -6.95
N SER A 560 -61.55 -22.91 -7.95
CA SER A 560 -61.97 -22.84 -9.37
C SER A 560 -61.72 -24.12 -10.17
N HIS A 561 -61.16 -25.16 -9.57
CA HIS A 561 -61.06 -26.48 -10.22
C HIS A 561 -62.42 -27.16 -10.50
N MET A 562 -63.53 -26.47 -10.23
CA MET A 562 -64.87 -27.05 -10.40
C MET A 562 -65.73 -26.47 -11.54
N SER A 563 -65.21 -25.46 -12.32
CA SER A 563 -66.14 -24.93 -13.37
C SER A 563 -65.48 -24.13 -14.51
N SER A 564 -64.40 -24.63 -15.14
CA SER A 564 -64.06 -24.22 -16.52
C SER A 564 -63.13 -25.25 -17.14
N SER A 565 -63.36 -25.57 -18.44
CA SER A 565 -62.60 -26.58 -19.17
C SER A 565 -61.11 -26.28 -19.13
N PRO A 566 -60.22 -27.25 -18.71
CA PRO A 566 -58.80 -27.02 -18.45
C PRO A 566 -57.98 -26.72 -19.70
N ILE A 567 -58.50 -26.99 -20.87
CA ILE A 567 -57.83 -26.85 -22.17
C ILE A 567 -57.66 -25.38 -22.58
N THR A 568 -58.62 -24.54 -22.39
CA THR A 568 -58.58 -23.11 -22.81
C THR A 568 -57.68 -22.22 -21.94
N ALA A 569 -57.52 -22.54 -20.66
CA ALA A 569 -56.64 -21.78 -19.79
C ALA A 569 -55.12 -22.10 -20.01
N ALA A 570 -54.83 -23.34 -20.39
CA ALA A 570 -53.46 -23.76 -20.71
C ALA A 570 -53.00 -23.18 -22.05
N ASP A 571 -53.88 -23.12 -23.06
CA ASP A 571 -53.56 -22.55 -24.36
C ASP A 571 -53.37 -21.03 -24.30
N GLN A 572 -54.17 -20.31 -23.51
CA GLN A 572 -53.96 -18.87 -23.27
C GLN A 572 -52.66 -18.58 -22.54
N ALA A 573 -52.25 -19.43 -21.59
CA ALA A 573 -50.98 -19.28 -20.89
C ALA A 573 -49.78 -19.60 -21.80
N ALA A 574 -49.92 -20.55 -22.72
CA ALA A 574 -48.89 -20.88 -23.70
C ALA A 574 -48.69 -19.74 -24.72
N GLU A 575 -49.79 -19.16 -25.21
CA GLU A 575 -49.73 -18.03 -26.15
C GLU A 575 -49.19 -16.76 -25.48
N MET A 576 -49.55 -16.48 -24.24
CA MET A 576 -49.01 -15.38 -23.45
C MET A 576 -47.48 -15.52 -23.28
N ARG A 577 -46.93 -16.75 -23.06
CA ARG A 577 -45.51 -17.02 -22.96
C ARG A 577 -44.79 -16.78 -24.27
N LYS A 578 -45.37 -17.17 -25.41
CA LYS A 578 -44.81 -16.89 -26.75
C LYS A 578 -44.70 -15.38 -27.00
N ILE A 579 -45.72 -14.61 -26.63
CA ILE A 579 -45.73 -13.15 -26.74
C ILE A 579 -44.59 -12.56 -25.90
N GLN A 580 -44.44 -13.00 -24.63
CA GLN A 580 -43.37 -12.54 -23.73
C GLN A 580 -41.98 -12.89 -24.25
N GLN A 581 -41.80 -14.09 -24.81
CA GLN A 581 -40.54 -14.52 -25.39
C GLN A 581 -40.15 -13.67 -26.60
N LYS A 582 -41.03 -13.52 -27.59
CA LYS A 582 -40.77 -12.73 -28.81
C LYS A 582 -40.54 -11.24 -28.48
N ALA A 583 -41.30 -10.68 -27.56
CA ALA A 583 -41.14 -9.31 -27.11
C ALA A 583 -39.79 -9.09 -26.37
N GLY A 584 -39.41 -10.03 -25.49
CA GLY A 584 -38.12 -10.02 -24.82
C GLY A 584 -36.93 -10.14 -25.77
N GLU A 585 -37.03 -10.99 -26.82
CA GLU A 585 -36.00 -11.13 -27.86
C GLU A 585 -35.81 -9.81 -28.65
N CYS A 586 -36.89 -9.08 -28.92
CA CYS A 586 -36.85 -7.78 -29.57
C CYS A 586 -36.13 -6.73 -28.72
N VAL A 587 -36.41 -6.67 -27.41
CA VAL A 587 -35.74 -5.75 -26.48
C VAL A 587 -34.26 -6.12 -26.35
N ILE A 588 -33.92 -7.41 -26.28
CA ILE A 588 -32.53 -7.90 -26.28
C ILE A 588 -31.76 -7.41 -27.51
N GLY A 589 -32.39 -7.44 -28.69
CA GLY A 589 -31.77 -6.90 -29.92
C GLY A 589 -31.40 -5.42 -29.77
N ARG A 590 -32.38 -4.58 -29.35
CA ARG A 590 -32.15 -3.13 -29.19
C ARG A 590 -31.12 -2.79 -28.09
N LEU A 591 -31.11 -3.55 -27.00
CA LEU A 591 -30.10 -3.36 -25.94
C LEU A 591 -28.69 -3.71 -26.43
N LYS A 592 -28.56 -4.70 -27.32
CA LYS A 592 -27.29 -5.04 -27.95
C LYS A 592 -26.84 -3.97 -28.94
N ASP A 593 -27.75 -3.41 -29.72
CA ASP A 593 -27.43 -2.31 -30.62
C ASP A 593 -26.94 -1.08 -29.84
N MET A 594 -27.54 -0.79 -28.67
CA MET A 594 -27.07 0.28 -27.77
C MET A 594 -25.68 0.02 -27.18
N LEU A 595 -25.32 -1.24 -26.90
CA LEU A 595 -23.96 -1.57 -26.42
C LEU A 595 -22.91 -1.48 -27.53
N ALA A 596 -23.31 -1.59 -28.80
CA ALA A 596 -22.44 -1.45 -29.95
C ALA A 596 -22.26 0.02 -30.38
N ASP A 597 -23.09 0.92 -29.90
CA ASP A 597 -23.07 2.34 -30.24
C ASP A 597 -22.25 3.12 -29.21
N SER A 598 -21.06 3.58 -29.60
CA SER A 598 -20.11 4.32 -28.76
C SER A 598 -20.61 5.71 -28.32
N ASP A 599 -21.66 6.26 -28.95
CA ASP A 599 -22.25 7.56 -28.61
C ASP A 599 -23.44 7.46 -27.63
N CYS A 600 -23.66 6.30 -27.02
CA CYS A 600 -24.77 6.08 -26.11
C CYS A 600 -24.54 6.79 -24.76
N ASN A 601 -25.44 7.76 -24.45
CA ASN A 601 -25.41 8.54 -23.19
C ASN A 601 -25.79 7.73 -21.93
N VAL A 602 -25.99 6.41 -22.02
CA VAL A 602 -26.38 5.54 -20.91
C VAL A 602 -25.20 4.64 -20.55
N PRO A 603 -24.78 4.58 -19.27
CA PRO A 603 -23.70 3.70 -18.85
C PRO A 603 -23.92 2.25 -19.26
N SER A 604 -22.90 1.62 -19.86
CA SER A 604 -22.96 0.27 -20.39
C SER A 604 -23.32 -0.79 -19.34
N GLU A 605 -23.02 -0.54 -18.07
CA GLU A 605 -23.40 -1.41 -16.96
C GLU A 605 -24.93 -1.54 -16.81
N TYR A 606 -25.67 -0.43 -16.97
CA TYR A 606 -27.14 -0.46 -16.87
C TYR A 606 -27.77 -1.17 -18.08
N VAL A 607 -27.19 -0.93 -19.25
CA VAL A 607 -27.61 -1.61 -20.47
C VAL A 607 -27.35 -3.11 -20.36
N SER A 608 -26.15 -3.51 -19.86
CA SER A 608 -25.80 -4.91 -19.67
C SER A 608 -26.61 -5.58 -18.55
N LYS A 609 -26.87 -4.87 -17.43
CA LYS A 609 -27.72 -5.36 -16.33
C LYS A 609 -29.15 -5.67 -16.82
N LEU A 610 -29.72 -4.74 -17.55
CA LEU A 610 -31.06 -4.92 -18.13
C LEU A 610 -31.09 -6.01 -19.21
N LEU A 611 -30.04 -6.09 -20.04
CA LEU A 611 -29.87 -7.15 -21.03
C LEU A 611 -29.87 -8.54 -20.39
N ILE A 612 -29.15 -8.72 -19.28
CA ILE A 612 -29.07 -9.96 -18.52
C ILE A 612 -30.44 -10.32 -17.93
N GLU A 613 -31.18 -9.34 -17.39
CA GLU A 613 -32.52 -9.53 -16.84
C GLU A 613 -33.49 -10.07 -17.92
N TYR A 614 -33.51 -9.45 -19.12
CA TYR A 614 -34.29 -9.90 -20.24
C TYR A 614 -33.85 -11.27 -20.78
N GLN A 615 -32.55 -11.52 -20.92
CA GLN A 615 -32.03 -12.82 -21.34
C GLN A 615 -32.40 -13.94 -20.37
N ARG A 616 -32.34 -13.65 -19.05
CA ARG A 616 -32.76 -14.61 -18.01
C ARG A 616 -34.26 -14.92 -18.12
N THR A 617 -35.09 -13.90 -18.31
CA THR A 617 -36.53 -14.05 -18.45
C THR A 617 -36.90 -14.87 -19.69
N VAL A 618 -36.31 -14.57 -20.85
CA VAL A 618 -36.51 -15.31 -22.10
C VAL A 618 -36.04 -16.76 -21.96
N ALA A 619 -34.85 -16.99 -21.32
CA ALA A 619 -34.33 -18.32 -21.09
C ALA A 619 -35.23 -19.15 -20.14
N MET A 620 -35.80 -18.56 -19.09
CA MET A 620 -36.76 -19.22 -18.21
C MET A 620 -38.05 -19.62 -18.96
N LEU A 621 -38.58 -18.74 -19.79
CA LEU A 621 -39.75 -19.02 -20.60
C LEU A 621 -39.50 -20.14 -21.62
N ALA A 622 -38.29 -20.24 -22.16
CA ALA A 622 -37.85 -21.29 -23.07
C ALA A 622 -37.54 -22.63 -22.36
N ALA A 623 -37.02 -22.60 -21.14
CA ALA A 623 -36.58 -23.79 -20.38
C ALA A 623 -37.77 -24.63 -19.82
N GLU A 624 -38.96 -24.06 -19.65
CA GLU A 624 -40.14 -24.81 -19.30
C GLU A 624 -40.56 -25.80 -20.42
N LEU A 625 -39.92 -25.72 -21.59
CA LEU A 625 -40.13 -26.60 -22.75
C LEU A 625 -39.09 -27.74 -22.93
N ALA A 626 -37.98 -27.77 -22.21
CA ALA A 626 -36.96 -28.81 -22.33
C ALA A 626 -36.11 -28.95 -21.05
N ALA A 627 -36.07 -30.13 -20.45
CA ALA A 627 -35.15 -30.44 -19.31
C ALA A 627 -33.72 -30.64 -19.81
N PRO A 628 -32.69 -29.98 -19.22
CA PRO A 628 -31.28 -30.10 -19.67
C PRO A 628 -30.65 -31.42 -19.21
N SER A 629 -29.89 -32.08 -20.08
CA SER A 629 -29.09 -33.27 -19.77
C SER A 629 -27.80 -32.93 -19.00
N ALA A 630 -27.31 -33.85 -18.16
CA ALA A 630 -26.10 -33.69 -17.31
C ALA A 630 -24.83 -33.30 -18.10
N THR A 631 -24.69 -33.75 -19.35
CA THR A 631 -23.59 -33.39 -20.26
C THR A 631 -23.59 -31.92 -20.68
N VAL A 632 -24.76 -31.28 -20.73
CA VAL A 632 -24.87 -29.83 -21.03
C VAL A 632 -24.41 -28.98 -19.84
N ILE A 633 -24.59 -29.47 -18.61
CA ILE A 633 -24.15 -28.78 -17.39
C ILE A 633 -22.62 -28.80 -17.26
N MET A 634 -21.94 -29.93 -17.53
CA MET A 634 -20.47 -30.01 -17.50
C MET A 634 -19.83 -29.13 -18.56
N ARG A 635 -20.26 -29.18 -19.82
CA ARG A 635 -19.75 -28.29 -20.88
C ARG A 635 -19.99 -26.80 -20.64
N ALA A 636 -21.02 -26.47 -19.87
CA ALA A 636 -21.28 -25.07 -19.48
C ALA A 636 -20.34 -24.57 -18.36
N SER A 637 -19.80 -25.48 -17.55
CA SER A 637 -18.79 -25.15 -16.51
C SER A 637 -17.46 -24.79 -17.15
N ASP A 638 -16.93 -25.63 -18.05
CA ASP A 638 -15.64 -25.39 -18.73
C ASP A 638 -15.64 -24.06 -19.52
N LYS A 639 -16.74 -23.78 -20.22
CA LYS A 639 -16.88 -22.50 -20.95
C LYS A 639 -17.04 -21.28 -20.03
N ALA A 640 -17.51 -21.45 -18.79
CA ALA A 640 -17.60 -20.36 -17.84
C ALA A 640 -16.23 -19.90 -17.34
N GLU A 641 -15.31 -20.84 -17.15
CA GLU A 641 -13.93 -20.57 -16.77
C GLU A 641 -13.15 -19.88 -17.89
N ASP A 642 -13.30 -20.34 -19.14
CA ASP A 642 -12.72 -19.71 -20.32
C ASP A 642 -13.15 -18.24 -20.46
N VAL A 643 -14.45 -17.95 -20.30
CA VAL A 643 -14.98 -16.59 -20.38
C VAL A 643 -14.51 -15.73 -19.21
N LYS A 644 -14.42 -16.31 -18.02
CA LYS A 644 -13.91 -15.62 -16.83
C LYS A 644 -12.43 -15.25 -16.99
N ARG A 645 -11.63 -16.18 -17.52
CA ARG A 645 -10.23 -15.94 -17.87
C ARG A 645 -10.10 -14.83 -18.91
N LEU A 646 -10.92 -14.87 -19.96
CA LEU A 646 -10.95 -13.82 -20.98
C LEU A 646 -11.27 -12.46 -20.35
N GLY A 647 -12.24 -12.38 -19.44
CA GLY A 647 -12.58 -11.16 -18.72
C GLY A 647 -11.39 -10.55 -17.97
N TYR A 648 -10.63 -11.36 -17.23
CA TYR A 648 -9.44 -10.87 -16.52
C TYR A 648 -8.30 -10.45 -17.47
N LEU A 649 -8.13 -11.12 -18.61
CA LEU A 649 -7.15 -10.71 -19.61
C LEU A 649 -7.52 -9.36 -20.24
N LEU A 650 -8.81 -9.14 -20.54
CA LEU A 650 -9.30 -7.85 -21.01
C LEU A 650 -9.14 -6.75 -19.94
N GLU A 651 -9.37 -7.07 -18.65
CA GLU A 651 -9.14 -6.13 -17.55
C GLU A 651 -7.67 -5.71 -17.47
N LEU A 652 -6.72 -6.65 -17.62
CA LEU A 652 -5.29 -6.35 -17.68
C LEU A 652 -4.91 -5.49 -18.89
N GLU A 653 -5.51 -5.75 -20.05
CA GLU A 653 -5.32 -4.97 -21.27
C GLU A 653 -5.83 -3.53 -21.11
N GLN A 654 -7.02 -3.34 -20.55
CA GLN A 654 -7.58 -2.02 -20.26
C GLN A 654 -6.74 -1.24 -19.24
N ILE A 655 -6.26 -1.88 -18.16
CA ILE A 655 -5.35 -1.26 -17.19
C ILE A 655 -4.06 -0.80 -17.88
N GLN A 656 -3.53 -1.59 -18.81
CA GLN A 656 -2.31 -1.24 -19.55
C GLN A 656 -2.56 -0.06 -20.49
N SER A 657 -3.67 -0.04 -21.23
CA SER A 657 -4.03 1.07 -22.13
C SER A 657 -4.15 2.39 -21.37
N ARG A 658 -4.90 2.42 -20.27
CA ARG A 658 -5.07 3.62 -19.43
C ARG A 658 -3.74 4.11 -18.81
N TYR A 659 -2.84 3.18 -18.49
CA TYR A 659 -1.49 3.54 -18.03
C TYR A 659 -0.65 4.17 -19.15
N GLU A 660 -0.70 3.65 -20.37
CA GLU A 660 0.03 4.20 -21.53
C GLU A 660 -0.52 5.56 -21.96
N GLU A 661 -1.81 5.79 -21.83
CA GLU A 661 -2.48 7.08 -22.05
C GLU A 661 -2.17 8.12 -20.94
N GLY A 662 -1.56 7.68 -19.83
CA GLY A 662 -1.16 8.55 -18.71
C GLY A 662 -2.29 8.89 -17.74
N GLU A 663 -3.43 8.21 -17.83
CA GLU A 663 -4.57 8.37 -16.92
C GLU A 663 -4.31 7.72 -15.57
N LEU A 664 -3.56 6.60 -15.55
CA LEU A 664 -3.14 5.89 -14.35
C LEU A 664 -1.68 6.16 -14.02
N THR A 665 -1.39 6.39 -12.75
CA THR A 665 -0.01 6.41 -12.26
C THR A 665 0.57 4.99 -12.21
N ARG A 666 1.91 4.88 -12.23
CA ARG A 666 2.60 3.57 -12.13
C ARG A 666 2.18 2.76 -10.90
N GLY A 667 1.92 3.45 -9.76
CA GLY A 667 1.50 2.81 -8.52
C GLY A 667 0.08 2.25 -8.58
N GLU A 668 -0.86 3.00 -9.15
CA GLU A 668 -2.25 2.61 -9.35
C GLU A 668 -2.36 1.44 -10.33
N ALA A 669 -1.74 1.56 -11.49
CA ALA A 669 -1.70 0.49 -12.49
C ALA A 669 -1.09 -0.82 -11.94
N LYS A 670 -0.04 -0.72 -11.10
CA LYS A 670 0.55 -1.88 -10.43
C LYS A 670 -0.45 -2.54 -9.48
N ARG A 671 -1.10 -1.77 -8.59
CA ARG A 671 -2.09 -2.31 -7.63
C ARG A 671 -3.26 -3.00 -8.35
N MET A 672 -3.80 -2.36 -9.38
CA MET A 672 -4.91 -2.92 -10.17
C MET A 672 -4.50 -4.22 -10.86
N ARG A 673 -3.33 -4.27 -11.52
CA ARG A 673 -2.81 -5.48 -12.16
C ARG A 673 -2.57 -6.62 -11.17
N ASP A 674 -1.97 -6.31 -10.01
CA ASP A 674 -1.71 -7.33 -8.97
C ASP A 674 -3.03 -7.95 -8.47
N ASN A 675 -4.08 -7.15 -8.27
CA ASN A 675 -5.40 -7.64 -7.88
C ASN A 675 -6.06 -8.49 -8.97
N THR A 676 -6.01 -8.06 -10.23
CA THR A 676 -6.61 -8.80 -11.35
C THR A 676 -5.85 -10.11 -11.60
N ASN A 677 -4.53 -10.11 -11.47
CA ASN A 677 -3.71 -11.32 -11.56
C ASN A 677 -4.04 -12.33 -10.45
N LEU A 678 -4.32 -11.89 -9.21
CA LEU A 678 -4.78 -12.79 -8.14
C LEU A 678 -6.08 -13.48 -8.50
N MET A 679 -7.05 -12.73 -9.02
CA MET A 679 -8.33 -13.29 -9.44
C MET A 679 -8.19 -14.24 -10.64
N LEU A 680 -7.24 -13.99 -11.53
CA LEU A 680 -6.92 -14.88 -12.65
C LEU A 680 -6.33 -16.22 -12.16
N MET A 681 -5.47 -16.18 -11.12
CA MET A 681 -4.89 -17.40 -10.53
C MET A 681 -5.94 -18.30 -9.87
N ASP A 682 -6.91 -17.71 -9.15
CA ASP A 682 -7.99 -18.50 -8.54
C ASP A 682 -8.80 -19.30 -9.59
N VAL A 683 -8.81 -18.85 -10.83
CA VAL A 683 -9.43 -19.56 -11.96
C VAL A 683 -8.51 -20.65 -12.49
N GLU A 684 -7.20 -20.41 -12.57
CA GLU A 684 -6.22 -21.41 -13.05
C GLU A 684 -5.99 -22.55 -12.04
N ASP A 685 -6.09 -22.28 -10.73
CA ASP A 685 -5.98 -23.29 -9.67
C ASP A 685 -7.26 -24.16 -9.55
N SER A 686 -8.37 -23.77 -10.18
CA SER A 686 -9.63 -24.53 -10.18
C SER A 686 -9.74 -25.52 -11.36
N VAL A 687 -8.81 -25.47 -12.30
CA VAL A 687 -8.64 -26.40 -13.43
C VAL A 687 -7.63 -27.48 -13.09
#